data_c9da243c4399365ea091bd42d3acbfef
#
_entry.id   c9da243c4399365ea091bd42d3acbfef
#
_cell.length_a   1.000
_cell.length_b   1.000
_cell.length_c   1.000
_cell.angle_alpha   90.00
_cell.angle_beta   90.00
_cell.angle_gamma   90.00
#
_symmetry.space_group_name_H-M   'P 1'
#
loop_
_entity.id
_entity.type
_entity.pdbx_description
1 polymer ?
#
loop_
_entity_poly.entity_id
_entity_poly.type
_entity_poly.pdbx_seq_one_letter_code
_entity_poly.pdbx_strand_id
1 'polypeptide(L)'
;MLRLRPLAVAVLGLSAFPVSSLVHAETLLGAQTVTAKGYAADTLETPQAVEILQAPAAGGTVAGALLRGKPGLAAQSDGAWGQNPVLRGLKKESVVVMVDGVRMNSAQPQGAIASFLDLGLLERAEVVKGPGSVLYGSGAMGGVVNLITPDVGFSAEEAVGGRVGARFSSVDRGVAGAALLTRSSAHGALMLGVAGRDVDDYRSPDGREDRTGYQSDTLLAKYKHKLSEDLTLRVNLQRHEDEDVWYPGSARTGAGIPKPLGTATIHSPEQRRELYELGVDAKLGEGTLSAELYRQEVFRQIRAFSSAKQRDYVRNDVRFVTDGAKAKYLFPLGADHLLTVGADLWRMRGDPERYIDNNPPAFDNNLRNDPFDKGEIESAGVFVQDEFSLGDTRIVAGTRFDRVTGDAERKGMTQTTGLENADNNLSWSLGAIQPLSERLSAYANLGRAYRAADMRERFEDSARGDGYFHVGNPQLDPEVSTSLELGLKRGGVGLRYQLAAFYTRIDDYIAGRVTGAVHPQNGLPFKLTENLDKVTIYGIEGSASMPVGAFVADAGFTWLRGENHQDDEPLFQMPAPELTLGLGQAAERGFWWRAQLRAVAEQDRIATRFSNGTENPTAGFVTADAEFGWRFGKLGAFESAGLAVQLSNLADKRYHEHQTEGVSGNELAAPGRGVALSLNGSF
;
A
#
# COMPACT_ATOMS: atom_id res chain seq x y z
N MET A 1 19.33 31.88 9.07
CA MET A 1 18.57 31.29 10.20
C MET A 1 18.95 29.83 10.24
N LEU A 2 19.61 29.37 11.30
CA LEU A 2 20.05 27.99 11.45
C LEU A 2 18.82 27.08 11.59
N ARG A 3 18.56 26.20 10.61
CA ARG A 3 17.61 25.10 10.76
C ARG A 3 18.28 24.06 11.65
N LEU A 4 17.79 23.86 12.84
CA LEU A 4 18.17 22.78 13.76
C LEU A 4 17.65 21.46 13.16
N ARG A 5 18.55 20.57 12.76
CA ARG A 5 18.26 19.20 12.32
C ARG A 5 17.74 18.40 13.53
N PRO A 6 16.57 17.75 13.47
CA PRO A 6 15.99 17.08 14.66
C PRO A 6 16.57 15.69 14.98
N LEU A 7 17.66 15.27 14.43
CA LEU A 7 18.23 13.92 14.65
C LEU A 7 19.19 13.80 15.84
N ALA A 8 19.25 14.79 16.74
CA ALA A 8 20.08 14.77 17.93
C ALA A 8 19.29 15.10 19.18
N VAL A 9 18.36 14.24 19.59
CA VAL A 9 17.73 14.36 20.92
C VAL A 9 17.72 13.02 21.64
N ALA A 10 18.68 12.92 22.54
CA ALA A 10 18.56 12.50 23.93
C ALA A 10 17.88 11.17 24.24
N VAL A 11 18.67 10.11 24.24
CA VAL A 11 18.46 8.99 25.18
C VAL A 11 19.01 9.45 26.55
N LEU A 12 18.16 9.97 27.41
CA LEU A 12 18.49 10.18 28.83
C LEU A 12 17.25 9.92 29.69
N GLY A 13 17.31 8.80 30.40
CA GLY A 13 16.76 8.60 31.74
C GLY A 13 15.26 8.51 31.91
N LEU A 14 14.68 7.32 31.83
CA LEU A 14 13.44 6.98 32.52
C LEU A 14 13.50 5.52 33.01
N SER A 15 13.17 5.34 34.29
CA SER A 15 13.17 4.08 35.02
C SER A 15 12.01 3.15 34.60
N ALA A 16 12.31 1.86 34.51
CA ALA A 16 11.52 0.78 33.96
C ALA A 16 10.42 0.23 34.88
N PHE A 17 9.32 -0.24 34.29
CA PHE A 17 8.40 -1.24 34.83
C PHE A 17 8.02 -2.28 33.74
N PRO A 18 7.66 -3.53 34.12
CA PRO A 18 7.70 -4.66 33.18
C PRO A 18 6.51 -4.76 32.24
N VAL A 19 6.78 -5.03 30.98
CA VAL A 19 5.79 -5.43 29.96
C VAL A 19 6.23 -6.72 29.31
N SER A 20 5.28 -7.63 29.16
CA SER A 20 5.46 -8.97 28.63
C SER A 20 5.96 -8.96 27.17
N SER A 21 6.98 -9.76 26.90
CA SER A 21 7.65 -9.91 25.62
C SER A 21 6.72 -10.45 24.53
N LEU A 22 6.54 -9.70 23.44
CA LEU A 22 5.96 -10.22 22.20
C LEU A 22 7.04 -10.89 21.36
N VAL A 23 6.86 -12.18 21.18
CA VAL A 23 7.67 -13.02 20.28
C VAL A 23 7.35 -12.64 18.83
N HIS A 24 8.33 -12.21 18.07
CA HIS A 24 8.20 -12.06 16.63
C HIS A 24 8.25 -13.44 15.97
N ALA A 25 7.09 -13.95 15.60
CA ALA A 25 6.98 -15.11 14.73
C ALA A 25 6.50 -14.62 13.35
N GLU A 26 7.19 -15.06 12.32
CA GLU A 26 6.84 -14.90 10.92
C GLU A 26 5.40 -15.33 10.65
N THR A 27 4.82 -14.80 9.55
CA THR A 27 3.47 -15.04 9.05
C THR A 27 2.74 -16.20 9.77
N LEU A 28 2.09 -15.87 10.86
CA LEU A 28 1.42 -16.85 11.68
C LEU A 28 0.06 -17.12 11.05
N LEU A 29 -0.06 -18.26 10.37
CA LEU A 29 -1.36 -18.88 10.17
C LEU A 29 -1.94 -19.16 11.58
N GLY A 30 -3.07 -18.50 11.87
CA GLY A 30 -3.64 -18.44 13.21
C GLY A 30 -3.42 -17.10 13.92
N ALA A 31 -2.87 -16.08 13.22
CA ALA A 31 -2.84 -14.71 13.72
C ALA A 31 -4.19 -14.02 13.54
N GLN A 32 -4.49 -13.06 14.40
CA GLN A 32 -5.72 -12.27 14.28
C GLN A 32 -5.58 -11.16 13.24
N THR A 33 -6.60 -11.02 12.41
CA THR A 33 -6.79 -9.90 11.46
C THR A 33 -8.06 -9.15 11.81
N VAL A 34 -8.04 -7.84 11.69
CA VAL A 34 -9.25 -7.00 11.79
C VAL A 34 -9.78 -6.60 10.40
N THR A 35 -8.94 -6.71 9.38
CA THR A 35 -9.25 -6.26 8.02
C THR A 35 -10.13 -7.24 7.26
N ALA A 36 -9.96 -8.55 7.46
CA ALA A 36 -10.66 -9.54 6.64
C ALA A 36 -12.18 -9.58 6.87
N LYS A 37 -12.64 -9.39 8.10
CA LYS A 37 -14.06 -9.43 8.48
C LYS A 37 -14.59 -8.11 9.05
N GLY A 38 -13.73 -7.10 9.21
CA GLY A 38 -14.07 -5.84 9.87
C GLY A 38 -14.11 -5.91 11.40
N TYR A 39 -13.75 -7.05 11.99
CA TYR A 39 -13.55 -7.28 13.43
C TYR A 39 -12.45 -8.31 13.63
N ALA A 40 -11.92 -8.41 14.85
CA ALA A 40 -10.81 -9.32 15.16
C ALA A 40 -11.22 -10.78 14.94
N ALA A 41 -10.55 -11.45 14.00
CA ALA A 41 -10.81 -12.83 13.62
C ALA A 41 -9.49 -13.57 13.35
N ASP A 42 -9.48 -14.90 13.56
CA ASP A 42 -8.36 -15.73 13.16
C ASP A 42 -8.27 -15.80 11.63
N THR A 43 -7.07 -15.71 11.07
CA THR A 43 -6.84 -15.84 9.63
C THR A 43 -7.27 -17.21 9.08
N LEU A 44 -7.23 -18.27 9.89
CA LEU A 44 -7.75 -19.60 9.53
C LEU A 44 -9.28 -19.62 9.38
N GLU A 45 -9.97 -18.72 10.04
CA GLU A 45 -11.43 -18.59 10.03
C GLU A 45 -11.94 -17.52 9.04
N THR A 46 -11.10 -17.10 8.11
CA THR A 46 -11.48 -16.17 7.04
C THR A 46 -11.60 -16.90 5.71
N PRO A 47 -12.68 -16.70 4.92
CA PRO A 47 -12.86 -17.36 3.63
C PRO A 47 -12.08 -16.67 2.49
N GLN A 48 -10.91 -16.11 2.79
CA GLN A 48 -10.05 -15.37 1.87
C GLN A 48 -8.58 -15.60 2.21
N ALA A 49 -7.69 -15.44 1.24
CA ALA A 49 -6.26 -15.42 1.49
C ALA A 49 -5.87 -14.13 2.21
N VAL A 50 -5.24 -14.26 3.37
CA VAL A 50 -4.79 -13.14 4.21
C VAL A 50 -3.32 -13.29 4.51
N GLU A 51 -2.56 -12.20 4.34
CA GLU A 51 -1.16 -12.09 4.76
C GLU A 51 -1.02 -11.07 5.90
N ILE A 52 -0.32 -11.45 6.95
CA ILE A 52 0.07 -10.53 8.03
C ILE A 52 1.58 -10.34 7.96
N LEU A 53 1.99 -9.12 7.63
CA LEU A 53 3.38 -8.76 7.44
C LEU A 53 3.86 -7.93 8.62
N GLN A 54 4.92 -8.39 9.27
CA GLN A 54 5.55 -7.66 10.36
C GLN A 54 6.43 -6.55 9.83
N ALA A 55 6.37 -5.37 10.45
CA ALA A 55 7.22 -4.27 10.09
C ALA A 55 8.64 -4.42 10.69
N PRO A 56 9.69 -3.95 10.01
CA PRO A 56 11.01 -3.83 10.61
C PRO A 56 10.98 -2.86 11.80
N ALA A 57 11.50 -3.26 12.95
CA ALA A 57 11.45 -2.47 14.18
C ALA A 57 12.12 -1.08 14.07
N ALA A 58 13.00 -0.89 13.12
CA ALA A 58 13.73 0.35 12.87
C ALA A 58 13.34 1.04 11.55
N GLY A 59 12.27 0.62 10.88
CA GLY A 59 11.88 1.17 9.57
C GLY A 59 12.91 0.86 8.47
N GLY A 60 13.23 1.85 7.66
CA GLY A 60 14.31 1.78 6.67
C GLY A 60 13.87 1.32 5.28
N THR A 61 12.58 1.16 5.01
CA THR A 61 12.00 0.90 3.68
C THR A 61 10.57 1.44 3.60
N VAL A 62 9.97 1.41 2.44
CA VAL A 62 8.57 1.83 2.21
C VAL A 62 7.63 0.63 2.22
N ALA A 63 6.32 0.87 2.47
CA ALA A 63 5.34 -0.19 2.63
C ALA A 63 5.23 -1.13 1.41
N GLY A 64 5.35 -0.61 0.19
CA GLY A 64 5.36 -1.44 -1.02
C GLY A 64 6.48 -2.48 -1.04
N ALA A 65 7.63 -2.19 -0.47
CA ALA A 65 8.75 -3.14 -0.39
C ALA A 65 8.48 -4.32 0.55
N LEU A 66 7.60 -4.19 1.55
CA LEU A 66 7.19 -5.29 2.44
C LEU A 66 6.45 -6.42 1.68
N LEU A 67 5.82 -6.08 0.57
CA LEU A 67 5.00 -7.02 -0.20
C LEU A 67 5.83 -7.93 -1.10
N ARG A 68 7.07 -7.50 -1.40
CA ARG A 68 7.94 -8.21 -2.35
C ARG A 68 8.34 -9.59 -1.81
N GLY A 69 8.27 -10.60 -2.66
CA GLY A 69 8.56 -11.98 -2.26
C GLY A 69 7.45 -12.67 -1.46
N LYS A 70 6.25 -12.10 -1.39
CA LYS A 70 5.10 -12.70 -0.72
C LYS A 70 4.10 -13.23 -1.76
N PRO A 71 3.47 -14.40 -1.52
CA PRO A 71 2.55 -15.00 -2.49
C PRO A 71 1.45 -14.05 -2.96
N GLY A 72 1.27 -13.91 -4.29
CA GLY A 72 0.26 -13.05 -4.89
C GLY A 72 0.48 -11.55 -4.74
N LEU A 73 1.61 -11.13 -4.16
CA LEU A 73 1.94 -9.75 -3.88
C LEU A 73 3.18 -9.31 -4.64
N ALA A 74 3.18 -8.07 -5.10
CA ALA A 74 4.32 -7.42 -5.73
C ALA A 74 4.30 -5.92 -5.41
N ALA A 75 5.29 -5.18 -5.91
CA ALA A 75 5.34 -3.73 -5.81
C ALA A 75 5.65 -3.13 -7.18
N GLN A 76 4.80 -2.23 -7.64
CA GLN A 76 5.13 -1.37 -8.78
C GLN A 76 6.05 -0.26 -8.30
N SER A 77 7.23 -0.13 -8.90
CA SER A 77 8.27 0.80 -8.45
C SER A 77 8.54 1.89 -9.49
N ASP A 78 8.63 3.13 -9.03
CA ASP A 78 9.05 4.32 -9.80
C ASP A 78 10.26 5.00 -9.10
N GLY A 79 11.10 4.22 -8.45
CA GLY A 79 12.24 4.65 -7.66
C GLY A 79 12.25 4.08 -6.25
N ALA A 80 13.12 4.58 -5.39
CA ALA A 80 13.29 4.06 -4.03
C ALA A 80 12.08 4.35 -3.14
N TRP A 81 11.49 5.54 -3.26
CA TRP A 81 10.32 5.94 -2.50
C TRP A 81 9.01 5.46 -3.13
N GLY A 82 8.88 5.60 -4.46
CA GLY A 82 7.66 5.37 -5.20
C GLY A 82 7.35 3.89 -5.40
N GLN A 83 6.72 3.21 -4.42
CA GLN A 83 6.37 1.79 -4.52
C GLN A 83 4.90 1.57 -4.17
N ASN A 84 4.09 1.20 -5.18
CA ASN A 84 2.69 0.89 -5.01
C ASN A 84 2.46 -0.61 -4.77
N PRO A 85 1.57 -0.98 -3.84
CA PRO A 85 1.10 -2.35 -3.69
C PRO A 85 0.48 -2.90 -4.97
N VAL A 86 0.82 -4.15 -5.28
CA VAL A 86 0.21 -4.93 -6.36
C VAL A 86 -0.30 -6.24 -5.77
N LEU A 87 -1.59 -6.49 -5.90
CA LEU A 87 -2.28 -7.67 -5.40
C LEU A 87 -2.83 -8.45 -6.60
N ARG A 88 -2.28 -9.64 -6.85
CA ARG A 88 -2.68 -10.50 -7.98
C ARG A 88 -2.71 -9.78 -9.33
N GLY A 89 -1.76 -8.85 -9.54
CA GLY A 89 -1.65 -8.05 -10.77
C GLY A 89 -2.47 -6.76 -10.76
N LEU A 90 -3.42 -6.58 -9.86
CA LEU A 90 -4.18 -5.35 -9.68
C LEU A 90 -3.42 -4.36 -8.79
N LYS A 91 -3.50 -3.08 -9.10
CA LYS A 91 -2.70 -2.03 -8.49
C LYS A 91 -3.42 -0.69 -8.45
N LYS A 92 -2.83 0.29 -7.76
CA LYS A 92 -3.33 1.66 -7.66
C LYS A 92 -4.79 1.70 -7.20
N GLU A 93 -5.67 2.26 -7.99
CA GLU A 93 -7.08 2.48 -7.68
C GLU A 93 -7.89 1.19 -7.50
N SER A 94 -7.36 0.05 -7.98
CA SER A 94 -7.98 -1.28 -7.82
C SER A 94 -7.57 -1.99 -6.52
N VAL A 95 -6.73 -1.34 -5.69
CA VAL A 95 -6.30 -1.80 -4.36
C VAL A 95 -6.58 -0.72 -3.34
N VAL A 96 -7.33 -1.03 -2.30
CA VAL A 96 -7.55 -0.09 -1.19
C VAL A 96 -6.36 -0.12 -0.25
N VAL A 97 -5.70 1.02 -0.07
CA VAL A 97 -4.65 1.20 0.95
C VAL A 97 -5.22 2.01 2.10
N MET A 98 -5.00 1.55 3.33
CA MET A 98 -5.46 2.20 4.55
C MET A 98 -4.32 2.35 5.55
N VAL A 99 -4.45 3.33 6.43
CA VAL A 99 -3.68 3.42 7.68
C VAL A 99 -4.66 3.47 8.83
N ASP A 100 -4.54 2.52 9.76
CA ASP A 100 -5.46 2.35 10.90
C ASP A 100 -6.94 2.29 10.49
N GLY A 101 -7.24 1.71 9.32
CA GLY A 101 -8.59 1.61 8.79
C GLY A 101 -9.09 2.86 8.05
N VAL A 102 -8.39 3.97 8.06
CA VAL A 102 -8.71 5.16 7.25
C VAL A 102 -8.11 5.03 5.87
N ARG A 103 -8.95 5.12 4.85
CA ARG A 103 -8.55 4.99 3.46
C ARG A 103 -7.65 6.15 3.02
N MET A 104 -6.56 5.83 2.34
CA MET A 104 -5.67 6.79 1.74
C MET A 104 -6.18 7.17 0.34
N ASN A 105 -6.90 8.27 0.25
CA ASN A 105 -7.44 8.78 -1.01
C ASN A 105 -6.49 9.78 -1.64
N SER A 106 -6.15 9.57 -2.91
CA SER A 106 -5.36 10.50 -3.73
C SER A 106 -5.57 10.14 -5.20
N ALA A 107 -5.73 11.13 -6.05
CA ALA A 107 -5.82 10.95 -7.50
C ALA A 107 -4.49 11.38 -8.16
N GLN A 108 -3.37 10.81 -7.78
CA GLN A 108 -2.05 11.13 -8.34
C GLN A 108 -1.47 9.98 -9.15
N PRO A 109 -1.05 10.23 -10.42
CA PRO A 109 -0.50 9.19 -11.29
C PRO A 109 0.88 8.69 -10.84
N GLN A 110 1.74 9.60 -10.38
CA GLN A 110 3.01 9.28 -9.76
C GLN A 110 2.80 9.29 -8.26
N GLY A 111 2.83 8.17 -7.64
CA GLY A 111 2.70 8.23 -6.24
C GLY A 111 2.33 6.90 -5.63
N ALA A 112 3.16 6.51 -4.73
CA ALA A 112 2.93 5.38 -3.88
C ALA A 112 2.24 5.86 -2.62
N ILE A 113 0.91 5.90 -2.61
CA ILE A 113 0.16 6.33 -1.42
C ILE A 113 0.49 5.47 -0.19
N ALA A 114 0.88 4.22 -0.37
CA ALA A 114 1.36 3.36 0.71
C ALA A 114 2.69 3.81 1.34
N SER A 115 3.43 4.73 0.70
CA SER A 115 4.70 5.25 1.23
C SER A 115 4.54 6.38 2.24
N PHE A 116 3.34 6.92 2.43
CA PHE A 116 3.05 8.01 3.39
C PHE A 116 2.93 7.54 4.84
N LEU A 117 3.78 6.62 5.26
CA LEU A 117 3.96 6.21 6.65
C LEU A 117 5.34 5.56 6.82
N ASP A 118 6.08 5.93 7.87
CA ASP A 118 7.33 5.23 8.20
C ASP A 118 7.04 3.88 8.87
N LEU A 119 7.69 2.84 8.37
CA LEU A 119 7.50 1.47 8.87
C LEU A 119 8.03 1.26 10.29
N GLY A 120 8.90 2.12 10.80
CA GLY A 120 9.36 2.09 12.19
C GLY A 120 8.25 2.35 13.21
N LEU A 121 7.17 2.99 12.77
CA LEU A 121 5.96 3.22 13.58
C LEU A 121 4.84 2.21 13.27
N LEU A 122 5.03 1.30 12.33
CA LEU A 122 4.06 0.27 12.01
C LEU A 122 4.15 -0.89 13.02
N GLU A 123 3.02 -1.48 13.37
CA GLU A 123 2.97 -2.76 14.08
C GLU A 123 2.97 -3.91 13.08
N ARG A 124 2.04 -3.85 12.12
CA ARG A 124 1.91 -4.85 11.05
C ARG A 124 1.17 -4.26 9.84
N ALA A 125 1.33 -4.90 8.70
CA ALA A 125 0.44 -4.70 7.57
C ALA A 125 -0.45 -5.93 7.40
N GLU A 126 -1.75 -5.73 7.28
CA GLU A 126 -2.72 -6.77 6.95
C GLU A 126 -3.10 -6.64 5.48
N VAL A 127 -2.93 -7.73 4.72
CA VAL A 127 -3.24 -7.77 3.30
C VAL A 127 -4.32 -8.83 3.07
N VAL A 128 -5.50 -8.38 2.68
CA VAL A 128 -6.62 -9.26 2.30
C VAL A 128 -6.71 -9.25 0.78
N LYS A 129 -6.59 -10.43 0.16
CA LYS A 129 -6.58 -10.58 -1.29
C LYS A 129 -7.98 -10.91 -1.83
N GLY A 130 -8.29 -10.40 -3.04
CA GLY A 130 -9.58 -10.58 -3.67
C GLY A 130 -10.63 -9.53 -3.29
N PRO A 131 -11.92 -9.74 -3.65
CA PRO A 131 -12.96 -8.71 -3.55
C PRO A 131 -13.26 -8.32 -2.10
N GLY A 132 -13.01 -7.06 -1.76
CA GLY A 132 -13.24 -6.48 -0.42
C GLY A 132 -14.31 -5.37 -0.40
N SER A 133 -15.01 -5.12 -1.49
CA SER A 133 -15.90 -3.96 -1.61
C SER A 133 -17.10 -3.96 -0.65
N VAL A 134 -17.50 -5.11 -0.09
CA VAL A 134 -18.59 -5.15 0.91
C VAL A 134 -18.23 -4.29 2.13
N LEU A 135 -17.01 -4.40 2.64
CA LEU A 135 -16.56 -3.65 3.81
C LEU A 135 -15.92 -2.29 3.45
N TYR A 136 -15.31 -2.19 2.26
CA TYR A 136 -14.41 -1.08 1.93
C TYR A 136 -14.84 -0.25 0.72
N GLY A 137 -15.95 -0.60 0.06
CA GLY A 137 -16.49 0.15 -1.08
C GLY A 137 -15.61 0.11 -2.33
N SER A 138 -15.65 1.19 -3.09
CA SER A 138 -14.97 1.33 -4.38
C SER A 138 -13.47 1.03 -4.31
N GLY A 139 -12.93 0.33 -5.32
CA GLY A 139 -11.49 0.08 -5.49
C GLY A 139 -10.95 -1.16 -4.77
N ALA A 140 -11.72 -1.84 -3.92
CA ALA A 140 -11.28 -3.08 -3.28
C ALA A 140 -11.51 -4.31 -4.18
N MET A 141 -11.05 -4.26 -5.43
CA MET A 141 -11.17 -5.36 -6.39
C MET A 141 -10.01 -6.36 -6.27
N GLY A 142 -8.78 -5.87 -6.22
CA GLY A 142 -7.58 -6.70 -5.98
C GLY A 142 -7.42 -7.07 -4.51
N GLY A 143 -7.94 -6.26 -3.63
CA GLY A 143 -7.89 -6.46 -2.19
C GLY A 143 -7.63 -5.17 -1.42
N VAL A 144 -7.21 -5.36 -0.17
CA VAL A 144 -7.00 -4.29 0.81
C VAL A 144 -5.64 -4.47 1.48
N VAL A 145 -4.89 -3.38 1.59
CA VAL A 145 -3.66 -3.28 2.39
C VAL A 145 -3.93 -2.31 3.53
N ASN A 146 -3.96 -2.80 4.76
CA ASN A 146 -4.16 -1.98 5.96
C ASN A 146 -2.85 -1.92 6.75
N LEU A 147 -2.27 -0.73 6.82
CA LEU A 147 -1.07 -0.43 7.59
C LEU A 147 -1.51 -0.08 9.01
N ILE A 148 -1.24 -0.95 9.97
CA ILE A 148 -1.72 -0.83 11.35
C ILE A 148 -0.57 -0.35 12.22
N THR A 149 -0.73 0.84 12.81
CA THR A 149 0.18 1.37 13.83
C THR A 149 -0.21 0.80 15.19
N PRO A 150 0.72 0.74 16.17
CA PRO A 150 0.43 0.15 17.46
C PRO A 150 -0.77 0.77 18.15
N ASP A 151 -1.45 -0.04 18.92
CA ASP A 151 -2.58 0.37 19.74
C ASP A 151 -2.31 0.05 21.23
N VAL A 152 -2.60 1.01 22.09
CA VAL A 152 -2.39 0.88 23.54
C VAL A 152 -3.72 0.62 24.21
N GLY A 153 -3.80 -0.49 24.95
CA GLY A 153 -4.93 -0.84 25.79
C GLY A 153 -4.93 -0.09 27.12
N PHE A 154 -6.06 -0.11 27.82
CA PHE A 154 -6.14 0.36 29.22
C PHE A 154 -5.42 -0.62 30.17
N SER A 155 -4.87 -0.12 31.26
CA SER A 155 -4.23 -0.91 32.32
C SER A 155 -4.85 -0.58 33.65
N ALA A 156 -5.04 -1.57 34.51
CA ALA A 156 -5.57 -1.33 35.88
C ALA A 156 -4.65 -0.43 36.71
N GLU A 157 -3.34 -0.57 36.53
CA GLU A 157 -2.30 0.25 37.12
C GLU A 157 -1.68 1.16 36.05
N GLU A 158 -1.10 2.30 36.49
CA GLU A 158 -0.34 3.14 35.58
C GLU A 158 0.86 2.38 35.00
N ALA A 159 0.96 2.29 33.69
CA ALA A 159 2.08 1.68 32.99
C ALA A 159 2.66 2.67 31.96
N VAL A 160 3.97 2.71 31.88
CA VAL A 160 4.73 3.44 30.86
C VAL A 160 5.61 2.43 30.15
N GLY A 161 5.61 2.48 28.84
CA GLY A 161 6.43 1.61 28.03
C GLY A 161 6.83 2.30 26.72
N GLY A 162 7.64 1.66 25.94
CA GLY A 162 8.04 2.21 24.67
C GLY A 162 8.96 1.29 23.88
N ARG A 163 9.24 1.69 22.66
CA ARG A 163 10.25 1.03 21.82
C ARG A 163 11.07 2.09 21.09
N VAL A 164 12.31 1.74 20.82
CA VAL A 164 13.21 2.53 19.97
C VAL A 164 13.85 1.61 18.94
N GLY A 165 14.13 2.14 17.77
CA GLY A 165 14.84 1.43 16.73
C GLY A 165 15.75 2.36 15.96
N ALA A 166 16.87 1.84 15.47
CA ALA A 166 17.78 2.53 14.55
C ALA A 166 18.29 1.57 13.50
N ARG A 167 18.46 2.04 12.26
CA ARG A 167 18.95 1.25 11.13
C ARG A 167 19.98 2.07 10.35
N PHE A 168 21.04 1.41 9.94
CA PHE A 168 22.07 1.92 9.04
C PHE A 168 22.18 0.99 7.84
N SER A 169 22.23 1.54 6.64
CA SER A 169 22.32 0.78 5.39
C SER A 169 23.51 1.24 4.57
N SER A 170 24.24 0.28 3.99
CA SER A 170 25.42 0.59 3.16
C SER A 170 25.06 0.86 1.70
N VAL A 171 23.95 0.33 1.20
CA VAL A 171 23.59 0.40 -0.22
C VAL A 171 23.20 1.81 -0.64
N ASP A 172 22.55 2.55 0.26
CA ASP A 172 22.09 3.93 0.11
C ASP A 172 22.67 4.89 1.17
N ARG A 173 23.66 4.44 1.96
CA ARG A 173 24.20 5.13 3.14
C ARG A 173 23.13 5.65 4.09
N GLY A 174 21.99 4.96 4.10
CA GLY A 174 20.80 5.37 4.78
C GLY A 174 20.89 5.25 6.29
N VAL A 175 20.26 6.20 6.96
CA VAL A 175 20.02 6.20 8.40
C VAL A 175 18.52 6.32 8.62
N ALA A 176 17.96 5.44 9.44
CA ALA A 176 16.57 5.52 9.86
C ALA A 176 16.46 5.30 11.37
N GLY A 177 15.47 5.92 11.99
CA GLY A 177 15.20 5.75 13.41
C GLY A 177 13.73 5.94 13.72
N ALA A 178 13.25 5.23 14.74
CA ALA A 178 11.91 5.37 15.25
C ALA A 178 11.90 5.28 16.79
N ALA A 179 11.04 6.05 17.42
CA ALA A 179 10.77 5.96 18.85
C ALA A 179 9.28 6.02 19.09
N LEU A 180 8.80 5.20 20.02
CA LEU A 180 7.41 5.12 20.42
C LEU A 180 7.35 5.09 21.94
N LEU A 181 6.53 5.97 22.52
CA LEU A 181 6.27 6.06 23.96
C LEU A 181 4.79 5.77 24.20
N THR A 182 4.50 4.96 25.20
CA THR A 182 3.14 4.62 25.62
C THR A 182 2.94 4.90 27.10
N ARG A 183 1.74 5.36 27.47
CA ARG A 183 1.27 5.45 28.84
C ARG A 183 -0.15 4.96 28.90
N SER A 184 -0.45 4.08 29.83
CA SER A 184 -1.79 3.56 30.07
C SER A 184 -2.19 3.62 31.53
N SER A 185 -3.49 3.72 31.77
CA SER A 185 -4.14 3.73 33.08
C SER A 185 -5.53 3.09 32.93
N ALA A 186 -6.30 3.02 34.01
CA ALA A 186 -7.66 2.51 34.00
C ALA A 186 -8.62 3.29 33.08
N HIS A 187 -8.37 4.59 32.85
CA HIS A 187 -9.28 5.46 32.10
C HIS A 187 -8.64 6.12 30.88
N GLY A 188 -7.32 6.09 30.74
CA GLY A 188 -6.60 6.74 29.64
C GLY A 188 -5.48 5.90 29.08
N ALA A 189 -5.32 5.91 27.76
CA ALA A 189 -4.20 5.30 27.06
C ALA A 189 -3.67 6.27 26.01
N LEU A 190 -2.38 6.63 26.10
CA LEU A 190 -1.69 7.56 25.22
C LEU A 190 -0.54 6.85 24.50
N MET A 191 -0.39 7.13 23.23
CA MET A 191 0.78 6.74 22.44
C MET A 191 1.31 7.93 21.66
N LEU A 192 2.62 8.12 21.70
CA LEU A 192 3.35 9.11 20.92
C LEU A 192 4.44 8.40 20.14
N GLY A 193 4.53 8.67 18.84
CA GLY A 193 5.52 8.07 17.94
C GLY A 193 6.20 9.13 17.09
N VAL A 194 7.50 8.95 16.87
CA VAL A 194 8.29 9.74 15.93
C VAL A 194 9.17 8.79 15.13
N ALA A 195 9.32 9.04 13.84
CA ALA A 195 10.27 8.33 13.00
C ALA A 195 10.88 9.29 11.98
N GLY A 196 12.09 8.98 11.55
CA GLY A 196 12.76 9.74 10.52
C GLY A 196 13.73 8.87 9.74
N ARG A 197 13.99 9.28 8.49
CA ARG A 197 14.88 8.60 7.57
C ARG A 197 15.58 9.60 6.67
N ASP A 198 16.87 9.35 6.41
CA ASP A 198 17.68 10.08 5.45
C ASP A 198 18.48 9.05 4.65
N VAL A 199 18.25 8.98 3.36
CA VAL A 199 18.92 8.03 2.45
C VAL A 199 19.51 8.76 1.25
N ASP A 200 20.74 8.43 0.92
CA ASP A 200 21.41 8.85 -0.32
C ASP A 200 20.92 7.99 -1.51
N ASP A 201 21.38 8.33 -2.69
CA ASP A 201 21.21 7.49 -3.88
C ASP A 201 21.79 6.09 -3.67
N TYR A 202 20.99 5.08 -3.93
CA TYR A 202 21.46 3.71 -3.75
C TYR A 202 22.43 3.26 -4.85
N ARG A 203 23.16 2.20 -4.57
CA ARG A 203 24.05 1.54 -5.54
C ARG A 203 23.41 0.27 -6.07
N SER A 204 23.33 0.17 -7.39
CA SER A 204 23.12 -1.07 -8.13
C SER A 204 24.46 -1.74 -8.44
N PRO A 205 24.47 -2.96 -9.01
CA PRO A 205 25.70 -3.56 -9.53
C PRO A 205 26.40 -2.75 -10.64
N ASP A 206 25.67 -1.87 -11.33
CA ASP A 206 26.21 -0.99 -12.37
C ASP A 206 26.83 0.30 -11.81
N GLY A 207 26.58 0.61 -10.55
CA GLY A 207 27.06 1.81 -9.89
C GLY A 207 26.01 2.55 -9.09
N ARG A 208 26.13 3.87 -8.99
CA ARG A 208 25.17 4.73 -8.31
C ARG A 208 23.95 4.96 -9.21
N GLU A 209 22.75 4.74 -8.67
CA GLU A 209 21.49 5.10 -9.31
C GLU A 209 21.11 6.51 -8.85
N ASP A 210 21.35 7.48 -9.71
CA ASP A 210 21.12 8.89 -9.38
C ASP A 210 19.63 9.18 -9.13
N ARG A 211 19.35 10.09 -8.18
CA ARG A 211 18.01 10.56 -7.85
C ARG A 211 17.13 9.50 -7.20
N THR A 212 17.72 8.67 -6.38
CA THR A 212 16.99 7.66 -5.59
C THR A 212 17.02 7.97 -4.10
N GLY A 213 17.78 8.97 -3.66
CA GLY A 213 17.79 9.46 -2.28
C GLY A 213 16.56 10.30 -1.95
N TYR A 214 16.22 10.38 -0.66
CA TYR A 214 15.12 11.19 -0.12
C TYR A 214 15.18 11.25 1.42
N GLN A 215 14.41 12.17 2.00
CA GLN A 215 14.24 12.29 3.45
C GLN A 215 12.78 12.10 3.83
N SER A 216 12.52 11.55 5.03
CA SER A 216 11.16 11.37 5.57
C SER A 216 11.12 11.63 7.06
N ASP A 217 10.04 12.28 7.52
CA ASP A 217 9.71 12.47 8.92
C ASP A 217 8.25 12.06 9.21
N THR A 218 8.01 11.41 10.35
CA THR A 218 6.67 10.98 10.76
C THR A 218 6.42 11.31 12.21
N LEU A 219 5.23 11.85 12.48
CA LEU A 219 4.68 12.06 13.82
C LEU A 219 3.36 11.28 13.95
N LEU A 220 3.17 10.63 15.09
CA LEU A 220 1.98 9.87 15.43
C LEU A 220 1.58 10.14 16.86
N ALA A 221 0.30 10.46 17.10
CA ALA A 221 -0.26 10.56 18.45
C ALA A 221 -1.64 9.90 18.49
N LYS A 222 -1.82 8.95 19.39
CA LYS A 222 -3.11 8.31 19.66
C LYS A 222 -3.48 8.48 21.13
N TYR A 223 -4.73 8.76 21.39
CA TYR A 223 -5.27 8.84 22.75
C TYR A 223 -6.64 8.17 22.82
N LYS A 224 -6.82 7.35 23.85
CA LYS A 224 -8.10 6.76 24.22
C LYS A 224 -8.51 7.21 25.60
N HIS A 225 -9.79 7.51 25.79
CA HIS A 225 -10.37 7.85 27.06
C HIS A 225 -11.65 7.09 27.33
N LYS A 226 -11.68 6.37 28.43
CA LYS A 226 -12.83 5.61 28.90
C LYS A 226 -13.76 6.55 29.67
N LEU A 227 -14.84 6.97 29.04
CA LEU A 227 -15.87 7.83 29.66
C LEU A 227 -16.76 7.05 30.63
N SER A 228 -17.02 5.78 30.30
CA SER A 228 -17.72 4.81 31.15
C SER A 228 -17.22 3.41 30.83
N GLU A 229 -17.74 2.37 31.50
CA GLU A 229 -17.41 0.97 31.17
C GLU A 229 -17.84 0.58 29.73
N ASP A 230 -18.83 1.28 29.18
CA ASP A 230 -19.42 1.00 27.88
C ASP A 230 -19.09 2.03 26.80
N LEU A 231 -18.32 3.10 27.13
CA LEU A 231 -18.07 4.20 26.20
C LEU A 231 -16.61 4.65 26.23
N THR A 232 -15.95 4.53 25.10
CA THR A 232 -14.56 4.96 24.87
C THR A 232 -14.49 5.99 23.75
N LEU A 233 -13.81 7.11 23.98
CA LEU A 233 -13.41 8.06 22.95
C LEU A 233 -12.01 7.74 22.45
N ARG A 234 -11.78 7.96 21.14
CA ARG A 234 -10.49 7.79 20.46
C ARG A 234 -10.12 9.04 19.68
N VAL A 235 -8.84 9.41 19.74
CA VAL A 235 -8.23 10.45 18.91
C VAL A 235 -7.01 9.84 18.22
N ASN A 236 -6.84 10.08 16.93
CA ASN A 236 -5.68 9.65 16.15
C ASN A 236 -5.21 10.82 15.27
N LEU A 237 -3.97 11.24 15.48
CA LEU A 237 -3.33 12.33 14.76
C LEU A 237 -2.06 11.80 14.13
N GLN A 238 -1.91 12.01 12.82
CA GLN A 238 -0.75 11.55 12.06
C GLN A 238 -0.27 12.66 11.13
N ARG A 239 1.04 12.80 11.02
CA ARG A 239 1.70 13.60 9.98
C ARG A 239 2.89 12.82 9.45
N HIS A 240 2.98 12.71 8.15
CA HIS A 240 4.13 12.19 7.43
C HIS A 240 4.53 13.19 6.36
N GLU A 241 5.82 13.46 6.25
CA GLU A 241 6.38 14.38 5.27
C GLU A 241 7.63 13.76 4.64
N ASP A 242 7.75 13.89 3.32
CA ASP A 242 8.93 13.50 2.56
C ASP A 242 9.46 14.71 1.80
N GLU A 243 10.79 14.81 1.74
CA GLU A 243 11.51 15.84 0.99
C GLU A 243 12.40 15.21 -0.07
N ASP A 244 12.62 15.97 -1.15
CA ASP A 244 13.52 15.64 -2.26
C ASP A 244 13.26 14.27 -2.93
N VAL A 245 11.99 13.88 -3.02
CA VAL A 245 11.61 12.62 -3.67
C VAL A 245 11.69 12.75 -5.19
N TRP A 246 12.44 11.87 -5.83
CA TRP A 246 12.53 11.75 -7.28
C TRP A 246 11.87 10.48 -7.81
N TYR A 247 11.41 10.57 -9.05
CA TYR A 247 10.83 9.47 -9.81
C TYR A 247 11.72 9.19 -11.03
N PRO A 248 12.89 8.56 -10.82
CA PRO A 248 13.86 8.38 -11.89
C PRO A 248 13.36 7.50 -13.05
N GLY A 249 12.43 6.59 -12.80
CA GLY A 249 11.72 5.84 -13.84
C GLY A 249 10.92 6.72 -14.80
N SER A 250 10.60 7.96 -14.43
CA SER A 250 9.95 8.96 -15.30
C SER A 250 10.92 9.70 -16.24
N ALA A 251 12.24 9.47 -16.13
CA ALA A 251 13.25 10.16 -16.94
C ALA A 251 13.05 9.86 -18.44
N ARG A 252 12.92 10.91 -19.26
CA ARG A 252 12.63 10.80 -20.69
C ARG A 252 13.47 11.71 -21.52
N THR A 253 13.84 11.21 -22.72
CA THR A 253 14.47 11.95 -23.81
C THR A 253 13.77 11.62 -25.12
N GLY A 254 13.85 12.49 -26.12
CA GLY A 254 13.33 12.17 -27.46
C GLY A 254 11.83 12.46 -27.62
N ALA A 255 11.07 11.48 -28.14
CA ALA A 255 9.65 11.68 -28.48
C ALA A 255 8.84 12.16 -27.25
N GLY A 256 8.06 13.22 -27.43
CA GLY A 256 7.25 13.80 -26.36
C GLY A 256 7.98 14.80 -25.44
N ILE A 257 9.31 14.82 -25.44
CA ILE A 257 10.10 15.83 -24.73
C ILE A 257 10.80 16.74 -25.75
N PRO A 258 10.49 18.04 -25.78
CA PRO A 258 11.15 18.97 -26.68
C PRO A 258 12.66 18.95 -26.51
N LYS A 259 13.42 18.86 -27.61
CA LYS A 259 14.89 18.81 -27.61
C LYS A 259 15.59 19.87 -26.71
N PRO A 260 15.11 21.13 -26.66
CA PRO A 260 15.73 22.13 -25.79
C PRO A 260 15.64 21.82 -24.28
N LEU A 261 14.82 20.86 -23.85
CA LEU A 261 14.69 20.46 -22.45
C LEU A 261 15.68 19.36 -22.03
N GLY A 262 16.31 18.66 -22.99
CA GLY A 262 17.17 17.51 -22.71
C GLY A 262 16.38 16.34 -22.11
N THR A 263 16.85 15.76 -21.02
CA THR A 263 16.09 14.78 -20.22
C THR A 263 15.12 15.50 -19.29
N ALA A 264 13.87 15.11 -19.32
CA ALA A 264 12.87 15.55 -18.35
C ALA A 264 12.67 14.43 -17.30
N THR A 265 12.70 14.81 -16.02
CA THR A 265 12.49 13.87 -14.90
C THR A 265 11.53 14.47 -13.90
N ILE A 266 10.59 13.65 -13.40
CA ILE A 266 9.64 14.10 -12.37
C ILE A 266 10.29 14.02 -10.98
N HIS A 267 9.99 15.02 -10.14
CA HIS A 267 10.33 14.99 -8.73
C HIS A 267 9.29 15.71 -7.87
N SER A 268 9.36 15.50 -6.58
CA SER A 268 8.54 16.13 -5.56
C SER A 268 9.46 16.71 -4.48
N PRO A 269 9.72 18.04 -4.48
CA PRO A 269 10.51 18.67 -3.43
C PRO A 269 9.93 18.49 -2.03
N GLU A 270 8.60 18.51 -1.94
CA GLU A 270 7.84 18.28 -0.71
C GLU A 270 6.57 17.50 -1.02
N GLN A 271 6.28 16.53 -0.18
CA GLN A 271 4.99 15.84 -0.14
C GLN A 271 4.64 15.46 1.29
N ARG A 272 3.33 15.52 1.61
CA ARG A 272 2.87 15.37 2.99
C ARG A 272 1.52 14.69 3.05
N ARG A 273 1.33 13.87 4.08
CA ARG A 273 0.03 13.35 4.51
C ARG A 273 -0.24 13.75 5.95
N GLU A 274 -1.45 14.25 6.19
CA GLU A 274 -1.96 14.54 7.54
C GLU A 274 -3.28 13.82 7.75
N LEU A 275 -3.50 13.26 8.94
CA LEU A 275 -4.74 12.63 9.37
C LEU A 275 -5.16 13.15 10.73
N TYR A 276 -6.41 13.51 10.84
CA TYR A 276 -7.11 13.89 12.05
C TYR A 276 -8.35 13.01 12.18
N GLU A 277 -8.42 12.18 13.22
CA GLU A 277 -9.52 11.25 13.44
C GLU A 277 -10.05 11.39 14.86
N LEU A 278 -11.37 11.43 14.99
CA LEU A 278 -12.10 11.32 16.24
C LEU A 278 -13.05 10.13 16.16
N GLY A 279 -12.90 9.17 17.07
CA GLY A 279 -13.68 7.96 17.12
C GLY A 279 -14.38 7.73 18.44
N VAL A 280 -15.40 6.89 18.41
CA VAL A 280 -16.12 6.41 19.58
C VAL A 280 -16.39 4.92 19.45
N ASP A 281 -16.14 4.16 20.53
CA ASP A 281 -16.56 2.78 20.68
C ASP A 281 -17.54 2.69 21.84
N ALA A 282 -18.73 2.11 21.59
CA ALA A 282 -19.77 2.00 22.58
C ALA A 282 -20.38 0.58 22.60
N LYS A 283 -20.59 0.01 23.79
CA LYS A 283 -21.43 -1.16 23.95
C LYS A 283 -22.90 -0.74 23.93
N LEU A 284 -23.67 -1.32 23.03
CA LEU A 284 -25.10 -1.09 22.90
C LEU A 284 -25.84 -2.43 22.93
N GLY A 285 -26.49 -2.75 24.05
CA GLY A 285 -27.05 -4.08 24.26
C GLY A 285 -25.97 -5.16 24.24
N GLU A 286 -26.13 -6.18 23.42
CA GLU A 286 -25.14 -7.25 23.25
C GLU A 286 -24.09 -6.94 22.17
N GLY A 287 -24.22 -5.81 21.49
CA GLY A 287 -23.36 -5.43 20.38
C GLY A 287 -22.40 -4.31 20.71
N THR A 288 -21.48 -4.05 19.76
CA THR A 288 -20.49 -2.98 19.81
C THR A 288 -20.66 -2.05 18.61
N LEU A 289 -20.91 -0.77 18.90
CA LEU A 289 -20.87 0.31 17.91
C LEU A 289 -19.48 0.91 17.87
N SER A 290 -18.91 1.06 16.67
CA SER A 290 -17.72 1.86 16.41
C SER A 290 -18.07 2.92 15.39
N ALA A 291 -17.82 4.19 15.70
CA ALA A 291 -18.05 5.30 14.77
C ALA A 291 -16.86 6.24 14.78
N GLU A 292 -16.57 6.84 13.64
CA GLU A 292 -15.45 7.76 13.48
C GLU A 292 -15.74 8.88 12.48
N LEU A 293 -15.16 10.03 12.72
CA LEU A 293 -15.06 11.15 11.82
C LEU A 293 -13.60 11.42 11.54
N TYR A 294 -13.25 11.67 10.29
CA TYR A 294 -11.88 11.94 9.93
C TYR A 294 -11.74 13.01 8.87
N ARG A 295 -10.61 13.69 8.91
CA ARG A 295 -10.08 14.52 7.84
C ARG A 295 -8.68 14.08 7.48
N GLN A 296 -8.44 13.84 6.20
CA GLN A 296 -7.13 13.53 5.66
C GLN A 296 -6.76 14.53 4.57
N GLU A 297 -5.52 15.01 4.61
CA GLU A 297 -4.93 15.81 3.55
C GLU A 297 -3.73 15.07 2.95
N VAL A 298 -3.67 15.01 1.60
CA VAL A 298 -2.48 14.60 0.86
C VAL A 298 -2.06 15.77 -0.01
N PHE A 299 -0.91 16.37 0.30
CA PHE A 299 -0.31 17.47 -0.43
C PHE A 299 0.94 16.97 -1.17
N ARG A 300 1.13 17.45 -2.40
CA ARG A 300 2.32 17.11 -3.19
C ARG A 300 2.71 18.27 -4.10
N GLN A 301 3.99 18.57 -4.11
CA GLN A 301 4.62 19.38 -5.14
C GLN A 301 5.12 18.44 -6.24
N ILE A 302 4.55 18.47 -7.41
CA ILE A 302 5.02 17.71 -8.57
C ILE A 302 5.73 18.66 -9.53
N ARG A 303 6.98 18.34 -9.84
CA ARG A 303 7.84 19.16 -10.70
C ARG A 303 8.32 18.31 -11.88
N ALA A 304 8.53 18.93 -13.04
CA ALA A 304 9.24 18.32 -14.15
C ALA A 304 10.54 19.09 -14.36
N PHE A 305 11.66 18.46 -14.04
CA PHE A 305 13.02 19.02 -14.13
C PHE A 305 13.60 18.81 -15.53
N SER A 306 14.16 19.86 -16.11
CA SER A 306 14.87 19.84 -17.38
C SER A 306 16.39 19.74 -17.16
N SER A 307 17.04 18.70 -17.67
CA SER A 307 18.49 18.55 -17.59
C SER A 307 19.25 19.63 -18.39
N ALA A 308 18.70 20.10 -19.51
CA ALA A 308 19.31 21.14 -20.33
C ALA A 308 19.18 22.54 -19.72
N LYS A 309 18.05 22.84 -19.07
CA LYS A 309 17.76 24.13 -18.44
C LYS A 309 18.22 24.20 -16.99
N GLN A 310 18.55 23.07 -16.37
CA GLN A 310 18.91 22.93 -14.95
C GLN A 310 17.88 23.58 -14.02
N ARG A 311 16.59 23.42 -14.35
CA ARG A 311 15.45 23.92 -13.58
C ARG A 311 14.17 23.20 -13.93
N ASP A 312 13.15 23.42 -13.11
CA ASP A 312 11.81 22.94 -13.36
C ASP A 312 11.13 23.76 -14.46
N TYR A 313 10.54 23.07 -15.43
CA TYR A 313 9.74 23.68 -16.49
C TYR A 313 8.24 23.38 -16.35
N VAL A 314 7.84 22.47 -15.46
CA VAL A 314 6.47 22.26 -14.99
C VAL A 314 6.47 22.28 -13.48
N ARG A 315 5.51 22.99 -12.90
CA ARG A 315 5.25 23.04 -11.45
C ARG A 315 3.77 22.78 -11.24
N ASN A 316 3.45 21.81 -10.43
CA ASN A 316 2.09 21.40 -10.11
C ASN A 316 1.98 21.17 -8.61
N ASP A 317 1.30 22.03 -7.89
CA ASP A 317 0.98 21.87 -6.48
C ASP A 317 -0.41 21.27 -6.35
N VAL A 318 -0.50 20.12 -5.72
CA VAL A 318 -1.75 19.36 -5.64
C VAL A 318 -2.06 19.06 -4.20
N ARG A 319 -3.29 19.39 -3.82
CA ARG A 319 -3.85 19.07 -2.51
C ARG A 319 -5.14 18.29 -2.67
N PHE A 320 -5.20 17.10 -2.07
CA PHE A 320 -6.42 16.32 -1.94
C PHE A 320 -6.85 16.32 -0.47
N VAL A 321 -8.06 16.81 -0.21
CA VAL A 321 -8.64 16.83 1.13
C VAL A 321 -9.83 15.87 1.13
N THR A 322 -9.78 14.87 2.01
CA THR A 322 -10.87 13.92 2.23
C THR A 322 -11.46 14.13 3.62
N ASP A 323 -12.73 14.47 3.68
CA ASP A 323 -13.55 14.45 4.89
C ASP A 323 -14.40 13.19 4.87
N GLY A 324 -14.47 12.44 5.98
CA GLY A 324 -15.24 11.20 6.02
C GLY A 324 -15.83 10.88 7.39
N ALA A 325 -16.85 10.06 7.35
CA ALA A 325 -17.53 9.49 8.51
C ALA A 325 -17.82 8.03 8.27
N LYS A 326 -17.62 7.18 9.27
CA LYS A 326 -17.98 5.76 9.25
C LYS A 326 -18.69 5.39 10.55
N ALA A 327 -19.61 4.45 10.46
CA ALA A 327 -20.22 3.80 11.61
C ALA A 327 -20.45 2.32 11.32
N LYS A 328 -20.17 1.49 12.32
CA LYS A 328 -20.32 0.03 12.23
C LYS A 328 -20.87 -0.50 13.54
N TYR A 329 -21.88 -1.35 13.47
CA TYR A 329 -22.46 -2.04 14.60
C TYR A 329 -22.36 -3.54 14.41
N LEU A 330 -21.64 -4.20 15.31
CA LEU A 330 -21.44 -5.65 15.37
C LEU A 330 -22.27 -6.21 16.52
N PHE A 331 -23.17 -7.17 16.26
CA PHE A 331 -24.04 -7.74 17.27
C PHE A 331 -24.45 -9.17 16.96
N PRO A 332 -24.63 -10.02 17.96
CA PRO A 332 -25.23 -11.34 17.79
C PRO A 332 -26.73 -11.22 17.49
N LEU A 333 -27.23 -12.06 16.59
CA LEU A 333 -28.66 -12.21 16.31
C LEU A 333 -29.07 -13.66 16.56
N GLY A 334 -29.71 -13.90 17.69
CA GLY A 334 -29.94 -15.27 18.17
C GLY A 334 -28.67 -15.99 18.59
N ALA A 335 -28.63 -17.31 18.46
CA ALA A 335 -27.50 -18.12 18.88
C ALA A 335 -26.42 -18.36 17.80
N ASP A 336 -26.83 -18.22 16.52
CA ASP A 336 -26.05 -18.75 15.40
C ASP A 336 -25.55 -17.68 14.43
N HIS A 337 -26.00 -16.41 14.56
CA HIS A 337 -25.68 -15.34 13.64
C HIS A 337 -24.88 -14.23 14.32
N LEU A 338 -23.84 -13.71 13.64
CA LEU A 338 -23.09 -12.53 14.03
C LEU A 338 -23.21 -11.50 12.90
N LEU A 339 -24.01 -10.47 13.12
CA LEU A 339 -24.26 -9.44 12.12
C LEU A 339 -23.34 -8.24 12.30
N THR A 340 -22.87 -7.74 11.16
CA THR A 340 -22.23 -6.43 11.05
C THR A 340 -23.04 -5.58 10.11
N VAL A 341 -23.56 -4.44 10.59
CA VAL A 341 -24.20 -3.42 9.74
C VAL A 341 -23.37 -2.16 9.80
N GLY A 342 -23.27 -1.45 8.70
CA GLY A 342 -22.50 -0.22 8.70
C GLY A 342 -22.81 0.71 7.54
N ALA A 343 -22.34 1.93 7.70
CA ALA A 343 -22.41 2.97 6.69
C ALA A 343 -21.12 3.79 6.70
N ASP A 344 -20.73 4.29 5.54
CA ASP A 344 -19.66 5.28 5.41
C ASP A 344 -20.03 6.34 4.37
N LEU A 345 -19.51 7.53 4.63
CA LEU A 345 -19.63 8.70 3.79
C LEU A 345 -18.25 9.33 3.68
N TRP A 346 -17.83 9.70 2.47
CA TRP A 346 -16.63 10.52 2.32
C TRP A 346 -16.71 11.40 1.09
N ARG A 347 -16.03 12.55 1.18
CA ARG A 347 -15.87 13.52 0.11
C ARG A 347 -14.41 13.85 -0.06
N MET A 348 -13.87 13.64 -1.25
CA MET A 348 -12.52 14.06 -1.63
C MET A 348 -12.58 15.23 -2.59
N ARG A 349 -11.87 16.31 -2.26
CA ARG A 349 -11.71 17.50 -3.11
C ARG A 349 -10.27 17.64 -3.55
N GLY A 350 -10.08 18.04 -4.80
CA GLY A 350 -8.77 18.30 -5.39
C GLY A 350 -8.80 19.53 -6.29
N ASP A 351 -7.81 20.41 -6.09
CA ASP A 351 -7.68 21.65 -6.86
C ASP A 351 -6.19 21.83 -7.21
N PRO A 352 -5.72 21.22 -8.33
CA PRO A 352 -4.31 21.30 -8.72
C PRO A 352 -3.97 22.67 -9.32
N GLU A 353 -2.89 23.29 -8.86
CA GLU A 353 -2.31 24.50 -9.46
C GLU A 353 -1.10 24.14 -10.29
N ARG A 354 -1.25 24.19 -11.63
CA ARG A 354 -0.19 23.79 -12.54
C ARG A 354 0.26 24.94 -13.44
N TYR A 355 1.58 25.11 -13.50
CA TYR A 355 2.24 26.07 -14.39
C TYR A 355 3.23 25.35 -15.30
N ILE A 356 3.28 25.75 -16.56
CA ILE A 356 4.17 25.20 -17.58
C ILE A 356 4.91 26.32 -18.31
N ASP A 357 6.21 26.14 -18.52
CA ASP A 357 7.00 26.96 -19.40
C ASP A 357 6.84 26.45 -20.84
N ASN A 358 6.07 27.14 -21.67
CA ASN A 358 5.71 26.65 -22.99
C ASN A 358 6.12 27.55 -24.14
N ASN A 359 7.03 28.52 -23.93
CA ASN A 359 7.57 29.39 -24.95
C ASN A 359 8.83 28.76 -25.61
N PRO A 360 8.67 27.78 -26.54
CA PRO A 360 9.82 27.16 -27.19
C PRO A 360 10.49 28.11 -28.18
N PRO A 361 11.81 28.10 -28.35
CA PRO A 361 12.77 27.18 -27.66
C PRO A 361 13.24 27.69 -26.29
N ALA A 362 12.82 28.86 -25.84
CA ALA A 362 13.26 29.47 -24.59
C ALA A 362 12.75 28.72 -23.34
N PHE A 363 11.47 28.29 -23.36
CA PHE A 363 10.78 27.69 -22.21
C PHE A 363 10.90 28.58 -20.96
N ASP A 364 10.56 29.85 -21.09
CA ASP A 364 10.63 30.90 -20.06
C ASP A 364 9.27 31.54 -19.77
N ASN A 365 8.23 31.09 -20.45
CA ASN A 365 6.87 31.58 -20.28
C ASN A 365 6.10 30.71 -19.29
N ASN A 366 5.84 31.25 -18.12
CA ASN A 366 5.16 30.57 -17.02
C ASN A 366 3.64 30.71 -17.13
N LEU A 367 2.99 29.82 -17.89
CA LEU A 367 1.55 29.83 -18.13
C LEU A 367 0.83 28.86 -17.19
N ARG A 368 -0.31 29.29 -16.66
CA ARG A 368 -1.22 28.40 -15.92
C ARG A 368 -1.83 27.37 -16.87
N ASN A 369 -1.85 26.12 -16.45
CA ASN A 369 -2.31 24.99 -17.24
C ASN A 369 -2.78 23.86 -16.33
N ASP A 370 -3.86 24.13 -15.58
CA ASP A 370 -4.42 23.17 -14.64
C ASP A 370 -5.01 21.97 -15.38
N PRO A 371 -4.80 20.73 -14.89
CA PRO A 371 -5.41 19.55 -15.50
C PRO A 371 -6.92 19.49 -15.34
N PHE A 372 -7.45 20.08 -14.28
CA PHE A 372 -8.86 20.32 -13.95
C PHE A 372 -8.93 21.37 -12.84
N ASP A 373 -10.12 21.86 -12.54
CA ASP A 373 -10.37 22.87 -11.52
C ASP A 373 -11.49 22.38 -10.59
N LYS A 374 -11.24 22.46 -9.28
CA LYS A 374 -12.17 22.07 -8.20
C LYS A 374 -12.85 20.71 -8.42
N GLY A 375 -12.04 19.68 -8.66
CA GLY A 375 -12.55 18.32 -8.77
C GLY A 375 -13.06 17.80 -7.42
N GLU A 376 -14.17 17.04 -7.44
CA GLU A 376 -14.77 16.44 -6.28
C GLU A 376 -15.25 15.02 -6.58
N ILE A 377 -15.02 14.10 -5.64
CA ILE A 377 -15.62 12.76 -5.62
C ILE A 377 -16.29 12.57 -4.26
N GLU A 378 -17.56 12.23 -4.26
CA GLU A 378 -18.31 11.85 -3.05
C GLU A 378 -18.71 10.38 -3.13
N SER A 379 -18.71 9.70 -2.00
CA SER A 379 -19.19 8.32 -1.88
C SER A 379 -20.04 8.15 -0.62
N ALA A 380 -21.18 7.50 -0.78
CA ALA A 380 -22.06 7.11 0.30
C ALA A 380 -22.39 5.62 0.17
N GLY A 381 -22.09 4.84 1.21
CA GLY A 381 -22.28 3.40 1.20
C GLY A 381 -22.97 2.88 2.46
N VAL A 382 -23.79 1.83 2.29
CA VAL A 382 -24.38 1.07 3.38
C VAL A 382 -24.18 -0.42 3.15
N PHE A 383 -23.87 -1.18 4.20
CA PHE A 383 -23.62 -2.60 4.07
C PHE A 383 -24.18 -3.42 5.24
N VAL A 384 -24.37 -4.70 4.96
CA VAL A 384 -24.67 -5.74 5.95
C VAL A 384 -23.80 -6.96 5.64
N GLN A 385 -23.26 -7.58 6.68
CA GLN A 385 -22.56 -8.84 6.63
C GLN A 385 -23.07 -9.73 7.75
N ASP A 386 -23.30 -10.99 7.44
CA ASP A 386 -23.72 -12.02 8.39
C ASP A 386 -22.71 -13.17 8.40
N GLU A 387 -22.30 -13.58 9.59
CA GLU A 387 -21.54 -14.79 9.81
C GLU A 387 -22.39 -15.79 10.57
N PHE A 388 -22.55 -16.99 10.00
CA PHE A 388 -23.33 -18.07 10.60
C PHE A 388 -22.78 -19.43 10.25
N SER A 389 -23.26 -20.47 10.94
CA SER A 389 -22.81 -21.86 10.70
C SER A 389 -23.95 -22.71 10.10
N LEU A 390 -23.60 -23.52 9.11
CA LEU A 390 -24.44 -24.58 8.55
C LEU A 390 -23.75 -25.93 8.83
N GLY A 391 -24.14 -26.60 9.92
CA GLY A 391 -23.39 -27.73 10.43
C GLY A 391 -21.97 -27.28 10.82
N ASP A 392 -20.97 -27.96 10.29
CA ASP A 392 -19.56 -27.61 10.52
C ASP A 392 -19.03 -26.51 9.59
N THR A 393 -19.79 -26.12 8.59
CA THR A 393 -19.39 -25.09 7.61
C THR A 393 -19.74 -23.71 8.15
N ARG A 394 -18.73 -22.84 8.26
CA ARG A 394 -18.93 -21.41 8.57
C ARG A 394 -19.17 -20.64 7.27
N ILE A 395 -20.20 -19.85 7.23
CA ILE A 395 -20.59 -19.00 6.10
C ILE A 395 -20.39 -17.53 6.49
N VAL A 396 -19.82 -16.74 5.59
CA VAL A 396 -19.77 -15.28 5.68
C VAL A 396 -20.40 -14.73 4.42
N ALA A 397 -21.53 -14.06 4.57
CA ALA A 397 -22.28 -13.48 3.46
C ALA A 397 -22.47 -11.98 3.68
N GLY A 398 -22.23 -11.18 2.66
CA GLY A 398 -22.37 -9.73 2.78
C GLY A 398 -22.85 -9.07 1.50
N THR A 399 -23.51 -7.92 1.66
CA THR A 399 -23.91 -7.06 0.55
C THR A 399 -23.74 -5.59 0.93
N ARG A 400 -23.42 -4.77 -0.08
CA ARG A 400 -23.23 -3.34 0.06
C ARG A 400 -23.81 -2.62 -1.14
N PHE A 401 -24.44 -1.49 -0.89
CA PHE A 401 -24.87 -0.54 -1.91
C PHE A 401 -24.11 0.77 -1.73
N ASP A 402 -23.56 1.29 -2.82
CA ASP A 402 -22.85 2.56 -2.88
C ASP A 402 -23.45 3.47 -3.96
N ARG A 403 -23.49 4.75 -3.65
CA ARG A 403 -23.63 5.82 -4.61
C ARG A 403 -22.34 6.64 -4.64
N VAL A 404 -21.73 6.76 -5.80
CA VAL A 404 -20.51 7.57 -6.03
C VAL A 404 -20.84 8.66 -7.03
N THR A 405 -20.52 9.90 -6.70
CA THR A 405 -20.67 11.05 -7.61
C THR A 405 -19.31 11.68 -7.87
N GLY A 406 -19.13 12.18 -9.09
CA GLY A 406 -17.94 12.94 -9.49
C GLY A 406 -18.35 14.22 -10.18
N ASP A 407 -17.69 15.33 -9.85
CA ASP A 407 -17.91 16.64 -10.45
C ASP A 407 -16.61 17.47 -10.49
N ALA A 408 -16.57 18.48 -11.38
CA ALA A 408 -15.53 19.49 -11.44
C ALA A 408 -16.09 20.78 -12.03
N GLU A 409 -15.57 21.93 -11.62
CA GLU A 409 -15.95 23.20 -12.26
C GLU A 409 -15.40 23.29 -13.70
N ARG A 410 -14.25 22.65 -13.96
CA ARG A 410 -13.62 22.70 -15.28
C ARG A 410 -12.72 21.48 -15.51
N LYS A 411 -12.78 20.91 -16.70
CA LYS A 411 -11.85 19.91 -17.21
C LYS A 411 -10.81 20.57 -18.10
N GLY A 412 -9.54 20.40 -17.81
CA GLY A 412 -8.47 21.15 -18.47
C GLY A 412 -8.67 22.65 -18.31
N MET A 413 -8.43 23.40 -19.38
CA MET A 413 -8.53 24.86 -19.34
C MET A 413 -9.84 25.43 -19.89
N THR A 414 -10.72 24.63 -20.47
CA THR A 414 -11.84 25.16 -21.27
C THR A 414 -13.19 24.47 -21.08
N GLN A 415 -13.25 23.19 -20.78
CA GLN A 415 -14.52 22.46 -20.69
C GLN A 415 -15.17 22.66 -19.31
N THR A 416 -16.38 23.20 -19.28
CA THR A 416 -17.15 23.56 -18.06
C THR A 416 -18.52 22.89 -17.99
N THR A 417 -18.86 22.00 -18.93
CA THR A 417 -20.17 21.34 -18.98
C THR A 417 -20.00 19.85 -19.23
N GLY A 418 -20.98 19.05 -18.79
CA GLY A 418 -20.97 17.59 -18.96
C GLY A 418 -19.94 16.89 -18.07
N LEU A 419 -19.61 17.47 -16.93
CA LEU A 419 -18.60 16.96 -16.00
C LEU A 419 -19.20 16.12 -14.88
N GLU A 420 -20.47 16.31 -14.57
CA GLU A 420 -21.16 15.55 -13.53
C GLU A 420 -21.37 14.09 -13.94
N ASN A 421 -21.14 13.16 -13.00
CA ASN A 421 -21.47 11.75 -13.13
C ASN A 421 -21.92 11.17 -11.78
N ALA A 422 -22.78 10.16 -11.82
CA ALA A 422 -23.27 9.46 -10.64
C ALA A 422 -23.45 7.97 -10.91
N ASP A 423 -22.72 7.15 -10.17
CA ASP A 423 -22.73 5.70 -10.27
C ASP A 423 -23.45 5.08 -9.06
N ASN A 424 -24.28 4.07 -9.30
CA ASN A 424 -24.88 3.25 -8.25
C ASN A 424 -24.31 1.83 -8.38
N ASN A 425 -23.75 1.30 -7.31
CA ASN A 425 -23.03 0.04 -7.33
C ASN A 425 -23.55 -0.89 -6.23
N LEU A 426 -23.75 -2.15 -6.60
CA LEU A 426 -24.06 -3.24 -5.68
C LEU A 426 -22.85 -4.18 -5.60
N SER A 427 -22.27 -4.33 -4.42
CA SER A 427 -21.25 -5.33 -4.13
C SER A 427 -21.82 -6.43 -3.26
N TRP A 428 -21.31 -7.65 -3.40
CA TRP A 428 -21.68 -8.77 -2.53
C TRP A 428 -20.52 -9.77 -2.43
N SER A 429 -20.53 -10.56 -1.37
CA SER A 429 -19.60 -11.67 -1.18
C SER A 429 -20.29 -12.82 -0.47
N LEU A 430 -19.90 -14.04 -0.84
CA LEU A 430 -20.31 -15.27 -0.19
C LEU A 430 -19.06 -16.12 0.02
N GLY A 431 -18.66 -16.25 1.27
CA GLY A 431 -17.55 -17.06 1.70
C GLY A 431 -18.01 -18.27 2.49
N ALA A 432 -17.34 -19.40 2.32
CA ALA A 432 -17.57 -20.61 3.08
C ALA A 432 -16.23 -21.18 3.57
N ILE A 433 -16.19 -21.65 4.81
CA ILE A 433 -15.03 -22.31 5.41
C ILE A 433 -15.52 -23.66 5.97
N GLN A 434 -14.94 -24.73 5.43
CA GLN A 434 -15.22 -26.11 5.85
C GLN A 434 -14.00 -26.68 6.58
N PRO A 435 -14.06 -26.91 7.89
CA PRO A 435 -13.06 -27.69 8.58
C PRO A 435 -13.03 -29.13 8.02
N LEU A 436 -11.86 -29.58 7.57
CA LEU A 436 -11.63 -30.96 7.12
C LEU A 436 -10.98 -31.80 8.23
N SER A 437 -10.33 -31.13 9.17
CA SER A 437 -9.79 -31.68 10.42
C SER A 437 -9.55 -30.53 11.41
N GLU A 438 -9.10 -30.84 12.62
CA GLU A 438 -8.76 -29.83 13.65
C GLU A 438 -7.77 -28.75 13.19
N ARG A 439 -6.99 -29.01 12.15
CA ARG A 439 -5.91 -28.12 11.70
C ARG A 439 -5.98 -27.76 10.22
N LEU A 440 -6.90 -28.34 9.48
CA LEU A 440 -7.03 -28.16 8.03
C LEU A 440 -8.45 -27.73 7.70
N SER A 441 -8.56 -26.61 6.98
CA SER A 441 -9.82 -26.09 6.43
C SER A 441 -9.70 -25.88 4.93
N ALA A 442 -10.76 -26.21 4.21
CA ALA A 442 -10.97 -25.74 2.84
C ALA A 442 -11.83 -24.48 2.91
N TYR A 443 -11.63 -23.58 1.97
CA TYR A 443 -12.49 -22.42 1.83
C TYR A 443 -12.82 -22.10 0.38
N ALA A 444 -13.94 -21.43 0.18
CA ALA A 444 -14.36 -20.86 -1.09
C ALA A 444 -14.86 -19.44 -0.85
N ASN A 445 -14.59 -18.53 -1.76
CA ASN A 445 -15.12 -17.18 -1.76
C ASN A 445 -15.55 -16.78 -3.17
N LEU A 446 -16.79 -16.34 -3.30
CA LEU A 446 -17.32 -15.75 -4.53
C LEU A 446 -17.78 -14.33 -4.21
N GLY A 447 -17.28 -13.34 -4.95
CA GLY A 447 -17.63 -11.96 -4.68
C GLY A 447 -17.65 -11.07 -5.90
N ARG A 448 -18.46 -10.02 -5.82
CA ARG A 448 -18.55 -8.92 -6.75
C ARG A 448 -18.08 -7.65 -6.08
N ALA A 449 -17.07 -7.02 -6.66
CA ALA A 449 -16.53 -5.73 -6.26
C ALA A 449 -16.59 -4.73 -7.42
N TYR A 450 -16.39 -3.46 -7.15
CA TYR A 450 -16.37 -2.41 -8.16
C TYR A 450 -15.31 -1.37 -7.87
N ARG A 451 -14.98 -0.58 -8.90
CA ARG A 451 -14.16 0.62 -8.82
C ARG A 451 -14.78 1.75 -9.65
N ALA A 452 -15.13 2.85 -9.01
CA ALA A 452 -15.49 4.07 -9.70
C ALA A 452 -14.21 4.77 -10.21
N ALA A 453 -14.30 5.44 -11.35
CA ALA A 453 -13.21 6.21 -11.90
C ALA A 453 -12.78 7.32 -10.94
N ASP A 454 -11.47 7.58 -10.88
CA ASP A 454 -10.92 8.65 -10.05
C ASP A 454 -11.09 10.03 -10.68
N MET A 455 -10.70 11.06 -9.94
CA MET A 455 -10.82 12.47 -10.36
C MET A 455 -10.00 12.78 -11.62
N ARG A 456 -8.83 12.15 -11.80
CA ARG A 456 -7.99 12.35 -12.97
C ARG A 456 -8.46 11.55 -14.17
N GLU A 457 -8.92 10.34 -13.97
CA GLU A 457 -9.52 9.53 -15.02
C GLU A 457 -10.74 10.23 -15.64
N ARG A 458 -11.49 10.98 -14.81
CA ARG A 458 -12.66 11.74 -15.25
C ARG A 458 -12.31 13.09 -15.85
N PHE A 459 -11.46 13.90 -15.19
CA PHE A 459 -11.38 15.34 -15.45
C PHE A 459 -10.05 15.84 -16.00
N GLU A 460 -9.03 14.99 -16.10
CA GLU A 460 -7.74 15.43 -16.60
C GLU A 460 -7.79 15.77 -18.09
N ASP A 461 -7.17 16.91 -18.44
CA ASP A 461 -6.93 17.30 -19.82
C ASP A 461 -5.59 18.03 -19.87
N SER A 462 -4.49 17.26 -19.85
CA SER A 462 -3.15 17.82 -19.71
C SER A 462 -2.03 16.91 -20.20
N ALA A 463 -0.89 17.49 -20.55
CA ALA A 463 0.35 16.77 -20.80
C ALA A 463 0.91 16.21 -19.48
N ARG A 464 1.32 14.95 -19.45
CA ARG A 464 2.01 14.32 -18.31
C ARG A 464 3.48 14.05 -18.60
N GLY A 465 4.22 13.71 -17.52
CA GLY A 465 5.62 13.29 -17.61
C GLY A 465 5.84 11.96 -18.35
N ASP A 466 4.80 11.19 -18.62
CA ASP A 466 4.86 9.96 -19.42
C ASP A 466 4.94 10.19 -20.94
N GLY A 467 4.98 11.44 -21.37
CA GLY A 467 5.13 11.81 -22.79
C GLY A 467 3.83 11.80 -23.59
N TYR A 468 2.69 11.74 -22.93
CA TYR A 468 1.36 11.77 -23.55
C TYR A 468 0.55 12.99 -23.10
N PHE A 469 -0.41 13.37 -23.95
CA PHE A 469 -1.47 14.32 -23.58
C PHE A 469 -2.68 13.49 -23.11
N HIS A 470 -2.92 13.48 -21.80
CA HIS A 470 -4.01 12.72 -21.20
C HIS A 470 -5.33 13.44 -21.33
N VAL A 471 -6.35 12.70 -21.71
CA VAL A 471 -7.73 13.16 -21.81
C VAL A 471 -8.62 12.24 -21.01
N GLY A 472 -9.10 12.72 -19.88
CA GLY A 472 -10.06 12.01 -19.03
C GLY A 472 -11.45 11.99 -19.65
N ASN A 473 -12.30 11.10 -19.15
CA ASN A 473 -13.67 10.94 -19.58
C ASN A 473 -14.63 11.02 -18.37
N PRO A 474 -15.43 12.11 -18.22
CA PRO A 474 -16.38 12.21 -17.11
C PRO A 474 -17.45 11.12 -17.09
N GLN A 475 -17.74 10.52 -18.26
CA GLN A 475 -18.81 9.53 -18.43
C GLN A 475 -18.32 8.07 -18.39
N LEU A 476 -17.20 7.80 -17.72
CA LEU A 476 -16.71 6.44 -17.52
C LEU A 476 -17.69 5.63 -16.66
N ASP A 477 -17.98 4.42 -17.12
CA ASP A 477 -18.66 3.42 -16.31
C ASP A 477 -17.71 2.89 -15.23
N PRO A 478 -18.19 2.49 -14.05
CA PRO A 478 -17.37 1.84 -13.04
C PRO A 478 -16.91 0.47 -13.49
N GLU A 479 -15.65 0.12 -13.21
CA GLU A 479 -15.19 -1.26 -13.37
C GLU A 479 -15.95 -2.19 -12.41
N VAL A 480 -16.31 -3.36 -12.89
CA VAL A 480 -16.97 -4.38 -12.10
C VAL A 480 -16.21 -5.69 -12.16
N SER A 481 -15.75 -6.19 -11.02
CA SER A 481 -15.09 -7.48 -10.93
C SER A 481 -16.01 -8.55 -10.33
N THR A 482 -15.95 -9.76 -10.88
CA THR A 482 -16.49 -10.98 -10.28
C THR A 482 -15.33 -11.95 -10.08
N SER A 483 -15.12 -12.39 -8.83
CA SER A 483 -13.97 -13.21 -8.47
C SER A 483 -14.40 -14.46 -7.72
N LEU A 484 -13.85 -15.61 -8.13
CA LEU A 484 -13.93 -16.89 -7.42
C LEU A 484 -12.55 -17.25 -6.88
N GLU A 485 -12.49 -17.58 -5.61
CA GLU A 485 -11.30 -18.10 -4.94
C GLU A 485 -11.62 -19.41 -4.23
N LEU A 486 -10.74 -20.39 -4.38
CA LEU A 486 -10.77 -21.67 -3.68
C LEU A 486 -9.43 -21.89 -3.00
N GLY A 487 -9.43 -22.36 -1.75
CA GLY A 487 -8.16 -22.55 -1.07
C GLY A 487 -8.19 -23.56 0.07
N LEU A 488 -6.99 -23.80 0.56
CA LEU A 488 -6.74 -24.67 1.71
C LEU A 488 -5.86 -23.92 2.71
N LYS A 489 -6.19 -24.01 3.99
CA LYS A 489 -5.42 -23.46 5.10
C LYS A 489 -5.14 -24.52 6.14
N ARG A 490 -3.89 -24.64 6.54
CA ARG A 490 -3.48 -25.51 7.64
C ARG A 490 -2.66 -24.72 8.65
N GLY A 491 -3.14 -24.73 9.89
CA GLY A 491 -2.48 -24.10 11.03
C GLY A 491 -1.93 -25.11 12.03
N GLY A 492 -1.53 -24.61 13.20
CA GLY A 492 -1.05 -25.42 14.33
C GLY A 492 0.42 -25.79 14.25
N VAL A 493 0.82 -26.77 15.06
CA VAL A 493 2.21 -27.24 15.15
C VAL A 493 2.57 -28.11 13.95
N GLY A 494 3.79 -27.98 13.43
CA GLY A 494 4.32 -28.73 12.29
C GLY A 494 4.13 -27.97 10.98
N LEU A 495 3.82 -28.68 9.90
CA LEU A 495 3.60 -28.09 8.58
C LEU A 495 2.37 -27.18 8.63
N ARG A 496 2.58 -25.91 8.31
CA ARG A 496 1.55 -24.88 8.13
C ARG A 496 1.58 -24.45 6.68
N TYR A 497 0.42 -24.22 6.07
CA TYR A 497 0.37 -23.70 4.70
C TYR A 497 -0.95 -23.00 4.40
N GLN A 498 -0.90 -22.12 3.42
CA GLN A 498 -2.04 -21.51 2.76
C GLN A 498 -1.84 -21.67 1.25
N LEU A 499 -2.85 -22.21 0.56
CA LEU A 499 -2.88 -22.35 -0.90
C LEU A 499 -4.17 -21.72 -1.41
N ALA A 500 -4.09 -21.01 -2.52
CA ALA A 500 -5.24 -20.41 -3.19
C ALA A 500 -5.14 -20.57 -4.70
N ALA A 501 -6.27 -20.87 -5.34
CA ALA A 501 -6.49 -20.72 -6.76
C ALA A 501 -7.60 -19.68 -6.97
N PHE A 502 -7.42 -18.77 -7.91
CA PHE A 502 -8.37 -17.70 -8.13
C PHE A 502 -8.60 -17.42 -9.61
N TYR A 503 -9.79 -16.91 -9.90
CA TYR A 503 -10.20 -16.42 -11.22
C TYR A 503 -11.03 -15.15 -11.03
N THR A 504 -10.61 -14.06 -11.65
CA THR A 504 -11.26 -12.76 -11.61
C THR A 504 -11.56 -12.30 -13.04
N ARG A 505 -12.81 -11.99 -13.30
CA ARG A 505 -13.26 -11.30 -14.51
C ARG A 505 -13.57 -9.85 -14.13
N ILE A 506 -13.10 -8.90 -14.92
CA ILE A 506 -13.38 -7.48 -14.78
C ILE A 506 -14.01 -7.01 -16.08
N ASP A 507 -15.20 -6.45 -15.98
CA ASP A 507 -15.92 -5.78 -17.06
C ASP A 507 -15.70 -4.27 -16.93
N ASP A 508 -15.71 -3.55 -18.05
CA ASP A 508 -15.54 -2.09 -18.13
C ASP A 508 -14.21 -1.59 -17.53
N TYR A 509 -13.13 -2.34 -17.72
CA TYR A 509 -11.82 -2.02 -17.17
C TYR A 509 -11.33 -0.64 -17.62
N ILE A 510 -11.08 0.29 -16.70
CA ILE A 510 -10.68 1.66 -17.00
C ILE A 510 -9.18 1.72 -17.31
N ALA A 511 -8.85 2.22 -18.50
CA ALA A 511 -7.48 2.27 -18.96
C ALA A 511 -7.20 3.49 -19.85
N GLY A 512 -5.95 3.92 -19.89
CA GLY A 512 -5.48 4.96 -20.80
C GLY A 512 -4.97 4.34 -22.11
N ARG A 513 -5.68 4.57 -23.21
CA ARG A 513 -5.29 4.09 -24.55
C ARG A 513 -4.62 5.19 -25.36
N VAL A 514 -3.44 4.89 -25.89
CA VAL A 514 -2.73 5.81 -26.79
C VAL A 514 -3.37 5.76 -28.17
N THR A 515 -3.69 6.94 -28.71
CA THR A 515 -4.27 7.08 -30.06
C THR A 515 -3.19 7.46 -31.09
N GLY A 516 -3.49 7.28 -32.39
CA GLY A 516 -2.61 7.77 -33.47
C GLY A 516 -2.66 9.30 -33.66
N ALA A 517 -3.56 10.01 -33.00
CA ALA A 517 -3.66 11.46 -33.07
C ALA A 517 -2.70 12.14 -32.10
N VAL A 518 -2.26 13.36 -32.45
CA VAL A 518 -1.36 14.18 -31.65
C VAL A 518 -1.99 15.52 -31.29
N HIS A 519 -1.65 16.03 -30.12
CA HIS A 519 -2.13 17.34 -29.68
C HIS A 519 -1.54 18.46 -30.55
N PRO A 520 -2.37 19.34 -31.11
CA PRO A 520 -1.94 20.26 -32.18
C PRO A 520 -0.92 21.32 -31.74
N GLN A 521 -0.86 21.64 -30.44
CA GLN A 521 0.04 22.69 -29.95
C GLN A 521 1.40 22.14 -29.47
N ASN A 522 1.45 20.92 -28.92
CA ASN A 522 2.68 20.39 -28.33
C ASN A 522 3.17 19.08 -29.00
N GLY A 523 2.40 18.53 -29.95
CA GLY A 523 2.78 17.32 -30.70
C GLY A 523 2.79 16.02 -29.90
N LEU A 524 2.28 16.04 -28.65
CA LEU A 524 2.20 14.82 -27.83
C LEU A 524 1.08 13.91 -28.33
N PRO A 525 1.29 12.59 -28.38
CA PRO A 525 0.21 11.65 -28.66
C PRO A 525 -0.87 11.74 -27.59
N PHE A 526 -2.14 11.67 -28.00
CA PHE A 526 -3.25 11.59 -27.06
C PHE A 526 -3.32 10.23 -26.39
N LYS A 527 -3.58 10.23 -25.09
CA LYS A 527 -3.92 9.07 -24.30
C LYS A 527 -5.30 9.27 -23.68
N LEU A 528 -6.29 8.60 -24.27
CA LEU A 528 -7.69 8.73 -23.86
C LEU A 528 -8.00 7.73 -22.75
N THR A 529 -8.69 8.17 -21.70
CA THR A 529 -9.22 7.27 -20.68
C THR A 529 -10.55 6.68 -21.16
N GLU A 530 -10.64 5.37 -21.23
CA GLU A 530 -11.80 4.64 -21.72
C GLU A 530 -12.04 3.36 -20.93
N ASN A 531 -13.23 2.78 -21.06
CA ASN A 531 -13.54 1.44 -20.57
C ASN A 531 -13.15 0.40 -21.61
N LEU A 532 -12.36 -0.61 -21.22
CA LEU A 532 -12.12 -1.82 -22.03
C LEU A 532 -13.21 -2.84 -21.72
N ASP A 533 -13.68 -3.57 -22.74
CA ASP A 533 -14.80 -4.50 -22.62
C ASP A 533 -14.62 -5.52 -21.49
N LYS A 534 -13.48 -6.21 -21.49
CA LYS A 534 -13.24 -7.29 -20.54
C LYS A 534 -11.75 -7.58 -20.32
N VAL A 535 -11.42 -7.81 -19.05
CA VAL A 535 -10.12 -8.32 -18.61
C VAL A 535 -10.33 -9.55 -17.73
N THR A 536 -9.45 -10.54 -17.82
CA THR A 536 -9.45 -11.68 -16.90
C THR A 536 -8.08 -11.86 -16.25
N ILE A 537 -8.06 -12.19 -14.95
CA ILE A 537 -6.86 -12.50 -14.18
C ILE A 537 -7.10 -13.82 -13.44
N TYR A 538 -6.17 -14.76 -13.57
CA TYR A 538 -6.27 -16.04 -12.88
C TYR A 538 -4.90 -16.56 -12.47
N GLY A 539 -4.88 -17.40 -11.45
CA GLY A 539 -3.61 -17.90 -10.95
C GLY A 539 -3.71 -18.82 -9.75
N ILE A 540 -2.55 -19.25 -9.31
CA ILE A 540 -2.35 -20.03 -8.09
C ILE A 540 -1.23 -19.40 -7.27
N GLU A 541 -1.39 -19.40 -5.97
CA GLU A 541 -0.41 -18.87 -5.03
C GLU A 541 -0.39 -19.70 -3.75
N GLY A 542 0.69 -19.67 -3.04
CA GLY A 542 0.75 -20.36 -1.76
C GLY A 542 2.01 -20.09 -0.96
N SER A 543 1.88 -20.29 0.34
CA SER A 543 2.98 -20.30 1.30
C SER A 543 2.94 -21.55 2.16
N ALA A 544 4.11 -22.01 2.57
CA ALA A 544 4.27 -23.12 3.50
C ALA A 544 5.41 -22.84 4.47
N SER A 545 5.28 -23.31 5.70
CA SER A 545 6.33 -23.23 6.72
C SER A 545 6.32 -24.49 7.56
N MET A 546 7.50 -25.05 7.83
CA MET A 546 7.65 -26.31 8.55
C MET A 546 8.88 -26.29 9.47
N PRO A 547 8.77 -26.72 10.72
CA PRO A 547 9.95 -26.98 11.55
C PRO A 547 10.71 -28.22 11.03
N VAL A 548 12.02 -28.10 10.91
CA VAL A 548 12.95 -29.15 10.47
C VAL A 548 14.08 -29.24 11.50
N GLY A 549 13.91 -30.07 12.51
CA GLY A 549 14.82 -30.11 13.65
C GLY A 549 14.84 -28.79 14.42
N ALA A 550 16.01 -28.17 14.51
CA ALA A 550 16.19 -26.85 15.13
C ALA A 550 15.90 -25.69 14.20
N PHE A 551 15.56 -25.94 12.94
CA PHE A 551 15.36 -24.91 11.90
C PHE A 551 13.89 -24.81 11.54
N VAL A 552 13.55 -23.72 10.85
CA VAL A 552 12.26 -23.53 10.17
C VAL A 552 12.56 -23.35 8.69
N ALA A 553 11.96 -24.20 7.86
CA ALA A 553 11.97 -24.07 6.42
C ALA A 553 10.65 -23.43 5.96
N ASP A 554 10.73 -22.47 5.05
CA ASP A 554 9.58 -21.82 4.45
C ASP A 554 9.70 -21.73 2.92
N ALA A 555 8.57 -21.72 2.26
CA ALA A 555 8.46 -21.56 0.83
C ALA A 555 7.24 -20.71 0.48
N GLY A 556 7.36 -19.92 -0.58
CA GLY A 556 6.26 -19.17 -1.16
C GLY A 556 6.31 -19.25 -2.68
N PHE A 557 5.16 -19.28 -3.33
CA PHE A 557 5.12 -19.24 -4.79
C PHE A 557 3.93 -18.44 -5.29
N THR A 558 4.07 -17.89 -6.50
CA THR A 558 3.03 -17.19 -7.25
C THR A 558 3.15 -17.55 -8.72
N TRP A 559 2.04 -17.93 -9.31
CA TRP A 559 1.88 -18.01 -10.76
C TRP A 559 0.53 -17.40 -11.13
N LEU A 560 0.53 -16.41 -12.01
CA LEU A 560 -0.69 -15.75 -12.45
C LEU A 560 -0.60 -15.31 -13.92
N ARG A 561 -1.76 -15.09 -14.53
CA ARG A 561 -1.93 -14.60 -15.90
C ARG A 561 -3.03 -13.56 -15.93
N GLY A 562 -2.84 -12.54 -16.75
CA GLY A 562 -3.83 -11.54 -17.08
C GLY A 562 -4.02 -11.47 -18.60
N GLU A 563 -5.26 -11.33 -19.06
CA GLU A 563 -5.63 -11.25 -20.47
C GLU A 563 -6.52 -10.02 -20.70
N ASN A 564 -6.16 -9.22 -21.69
CA ASN A 564 -6.98 -8.15 -22.24
C ASN A 564 -7.72 -8.69 -23.47
N HIS A 565 -9.03 -8.93 -23.32
CA HIS A 565 -9.83 -9.54 -24.39
C HIS A 565 -10.20 -8.58 -25.51
N GLN A 566 -10.18 -7.28 -25.29
CA GLN A 566 -10.46 -6.30 -26.33
C GLN A 566 -9.33 -6.25 -27.38
N ASP A 567 -8.09 -6.38 -26.95
CA ASP A 567 -6.93 -6.33 -27.84
C ASP A 567 -6.38 -7.71 -28.17
N ASP A 568 -6.92 -8.79 -27.58
CA ASP A 568 -6.46 -10.18 -27.70
C ASP A 568 -4.96 -10.32 -27.41
N GLU A 569 -4.55 -9.80 -26.23
CA GLU A 569 -3.16 -9.81 -25.77
C GLU A 569 -3.07 -9.92 -24.24
N PRO A 570 -1.86 -10.20 -23.67
CA PRO A 570 -1.65 -10.17 -22.23
C PRO A 570 -2.03 -8.82 -21.62
N LEU A 571 -2.52 -8.85 -20.39
CA LEU A 571 -2.75 -7.62 -19.63
C LEU A 571 -1.42 -6.95 -19.27
N PHE A 572 -1.38 -5.64 -19.41
CA PHE A 572 -0.21 -4.79 -19.23
C PHE A 572 0.40 -4.89 -17.80
N GLN A 573 1.73 -5.05 -17.74
CA GLN A 573 2.52 -5.10 -16.51
C GLN A 573 2.07 -6.15 -15.49
N MET A 574 1.83 -7.37 -15.93
CA MET A 574 1.55 -8.49 -15.04
C MET A 574 2.82 -8.99 -14.34
N PRO A 575 2.77 -9.30 -13.02
CA PRO A 575 3.93 -9.87 -12.31
C PRO A 575 4.41 -11.17 -12.95
N ALA A 576 5.73 -11.37 -12.96
CA ALA A 576 6.33 -12.63 -13.35
C ALA A 576 6.07 -13.74 -12.33
N PRO A 577 6.07 -15.03 -12.72
CA PRO A 577 6.04 -16.13 -11.78
C PRO A 577 7.24 -16.09 -10.80
N GLU A 578 6.97 -16.39 -9.53
CA GLU A 578 7.96 -16.24 -8.47
C GLU A 578 7.95 -17.44 -7.52
N LEU A 579 9.14 -17.82 -7.04
CA LEU A 579 9.38 -18.81 -5.98
C LEU A 579 10.31 -18.22 -4.93
N THR A 580 9.96 -18.33 -3.66
CA THR A 580 10.80 -18.02 -2.52
C THR A 580 11.07 -19.27 -1.69
N LEU A 581 12.29 -19.47 -1.21
CA LEU A 581 12.68 -20.54 -0.30
C LEU A 581 13.46 -19.94 0.85
N GLY A 582 13.06 -20.24 2.07
CA GLY A 582 13.70 -19.75 3.28
C GLY A 582 14.12 -20.88 4.20
N LEU A 583 15.19 -20.65 4.93
CA LEU A 583 15.65 -21.49 6.03
C LEU A 583 16.20 -20.61 7.14
N GLY A 584 15.81 -20.88 8.36
CA GLY A 584 16.29 -20.09 9.50
C GLY A 584 16.22 -20.82 10.81
N GLN A 585 16.82 -20.23 11.81
CA GLN A 585 16.74 -20.66 13.20
C GLN A 585 16.25 -19.49 14.04
N ALA A 586 15.06 -19.62 14.59
CA ALA A 586 14.54 -18.65 15.53
C ALA A 586 15.10 -18.92 16.94
N ALA A 587 15.35 -17.84 17.69
CA ALA A 587 15.68 -17.93 19.10
C ALA A 587 14.94 -16.82 19.87
N GLU A 588 14.34 -17.13 20.99
CA GLU A 588 13.74 -16.12 21.89
C GLU A 588 14.82 -15.25 22.53
N ARG A 589 15.96 -15.86 22.84
CA ARG A 589 17.17 -15.18 23.34
C ARG A 589 18.41 -15.79 22.69
N GLY A 590 19.45 -14.98 22.48
CA GLY A 590 20.69 -15.40 21.86
C GLY A 590 20.70 -15.25 20.36
N PHE A 591 21.50 -16.06 19.70
CA PHE A 591 21.74 -16.01 18.26
C PHE A 591 20.57 -16.58 17.47
N TRP A 592 20.18 -15.87 16.40
CA TRP A 592 19.23 -16.33 15.40
C TRP A 592 19.74 -15.98 14.00
N TRP A 593 19.26 -16.66 12.98
CA TRP A 593 19.60 -16.37 11.59
C TRP A 593 18.51 -16.83 10.64
N ARG A 594 18.49 -16.25 9.47
CA ARG A 594 17.65 -16.65 8.33
C ARG A 594 18.39 -16.43 7.03
N ALA A 595 18.20 -17.33 6.06
CA ALA A 595 18.61 -17.17 4.67
C ALA A 595 17.40 -17.35 3.77
N GLN A 596 17.34 -16.61 2.67
CA GLN A 596 16.25 -16.68 1.70
C GLN A 596 16.83 -16.66 0.28
N LEU A 597 16.28 -17.49 -0.58
CA LEU A 597 16.42 -17.45 -2.03
C LEU A 597 15.12 -16.97 -2.65
N ARG A 598 15.21 -16.09 -3.63
CA ARG A 598 14.10 -15.61 -4.42
C ARG A 598 14.41 -15.82 -5.89
N ALA A 599 13.61 -16.62 -6.59
CA ALA A 599 13.70 -16.89 -8.02
C ALA A 599 12.47 -16.31 -8.73
N VAL A 600 12.72 -15.42 -9.66
CA VAL A 600 11.69 -14.79 -10.50
C VAL A 600 11.93 -15.25 -11.93
N ALA A 601 10.87 -15.75 -12.58
CA ALA A 601 10.94 -16.21 -13.96
C ALA A 601 11.07 -15.03 -14.94
N GLU A 602 11.43 -15.31 -16.17
CA GLU A 602 11.29 -14.36 -17.26
C GLU A 602 9.81 -13.97 -17.45
N GLN A 603 9.56 -12.69 -17.72
CA GLN A 603 8.26 -12.20 -18.14
C GLN A 603 8.35 -11.79 -19.62
N ASP A 604 7.87 -12.67 -20.47
CA ASP A 604 7.82 -12.50 -21.93
C ASP A 604 6.41 -12.23 -22.46
N ARG A 605 5.39 -12.40 -21.61
CA ARG A 605 4.00 -12.10 -21.93
C ARG A 605 3.71 -10.63 -21.69
N ILE A 606 3.88 -9.82 -22.71
CA ILE A 606 3.76 -8.37 -22.68
C ILE A 606 2.60 -7.88 -23.55
N ALA A 607 2.02 -6.75 -23.17
CA ALA A 607 1.05 -6.00 -23.96
C ALA A 607 1.78 -5.15 -25.00
N THR A 608 1.53 -5.36 -26.27
CA THR A 608 2.21 -4.62 -27.35
C THR A 608 1.34 -3.53 -27.96
N ARG A 609 0.06 -3.80 -28.16
CA ARG A 609 -0.90 -2.84 -28.74
C ARG A 609 -1.33 -1.82 -27.69
N PHE A 610 -1.77 -2.32 -26.53
CA PHE A 610 -2.21 -1.46 -25.43
C PHE A 610 -1.09 -0.55 -24.94
N SER A 611 0.12 -1.07 -24.76
CA SER A 611 1.29 -0.31 -24.31
C SER A 611 1.89 0.61 -25.38
N ASN A 612 1.44 0.52 -26.63
CA ASN A 612 2.06 1.19 -27.79
C ASN A 612 3.57 0.86 -27.89
N GLY A 613 3.93 -0.41 -27.60
CA GLY A 613 5.32 -0.90 -27.65
C GLY A 613 6.23 -0.38 -26.54
N THR A 614 5.67 0.11 -25.42
CA THR A 614 6.48 0.59 -24.29
C THR A 614 6.74 -0.47 -23.21
N GLU A 615 6.02 -1.60 -23.22
CA GLU A 615 6.30 -2.72 -22.33
C GLU A 615 7.32 -3.66 -22.99
N ASN A 616 8.38 -4.01 -22.26
CA ASN A 616 9.44 -4.90 -22.73
C ASN A 616 9.45 -6.22 -21.94
N PRO A 617 9.89 -7.34 -22.56
CA PRO A 617 10.19 -8.54 -21.81
C PRO A 617 11.25 -8.28 -20.74
N THR A 618 11.13 -8.94 -19.60
CA THR A 618 12.07 -8.83 -18.49
C THR A 618 12.70 -10.17 -18.19
N ALA A 619 14.03 -10.22 -18.18
CA ALA A 619 14.78 -11.44 -17.90
C ALA A 619 14.55 -11.94 -16.46
N GLY A 620 14.48 -13.25 -16.30
CA GLY A 620 14.41 -13.88 -14.98
C GLY A 620 15.70 -13.70 -14.16
N PHE A 621 15.56 -13.78 -12.85
CA PHE A 621 16.68 -13.64 -11.94
C PHE A 621 16.55 -14.49 -10.67
N VAL A 622 17.67 -14.68 -9.97
CA VAL A 622 17.71 -15.27 -8.65
C VAL A 622 18.53 -14.36 -7.74
N THR A 623 17.97 -14.05 -6.56
CA THR A 623 18.67 -13.33 -5.49
C THR A 623 18.75 -14.18 -4.23
N ALA A 624 19.76 -13.91 -3.43
CA ALA A 624 19.95 -14.52 -2.12
C ALA A 624 20.16 -13.44 -1.07
N ASP A 625 19.46 -13.55 0.04
CA ASP A 625 19.54 -12.65 1.18
C ASP A 625 19.82 -13.47 2.44
N ALA A 626 20.48 -12.87 3.42
CA ALA A 626 20.69 -13.46 4.73
C ALA A 626 20.51 -12.42 5.83
N GLU A 627 20.02 -12.85 6.96
CA GLU A 627 19.89 -12.03 8.15
C GLU A 627 20.34 -12.84 9.36
N PHE A 628 21.04 -12.21 10.27
CA PHE A 628 21.42 -12.83 11.54
C PHE A 628 21.47 -11.77 12.62
N GLY A 629 21.23 -12.20 13.85
CA GLY A 629 21.17 -11.27 14.95
C GLY A 629 21.30 -11.94 16.30
N TRP A 630 21.25 -11.10 17.30
CA TRP A 630 21.26 -11.49 18.69
C TRP A 630 20.11 -10.83 19.44
N ARG A 631 19.30 -11.61 20.11
CA ARG A 631 18.25 -11.12 21.02
C ARG A 631 18.77 -11.15 22.45
N PHE A 632 18.94 -9.98 23.02
CA PHE A 632 19.28 -9.82 24.42
C PHE A 632 18.00 -9.93 25.27
N GLY A 633 18.11 -10.40 26.48
CA GLY A 633 17.08 -10.17 27.46
C GLY A 633 17.18 -8.73 27.99
N LYS A 634 16.96 -8.57 29.29
CA LYS A 634 17.13 -7.27 29.95
C LYS A 634 18.54 -6.72 29.75
N LEU A 635 18.64 -5.51 29.20
CA LEU A 635 19.91 -4.82 28.94
C LEU A 635 19.80 -3.36 29.38
N GLY A 636 20.35 -3.05 30.54
CA GLY A 636 20.25 -1.72 31.12
C GLY A 636 18.80 -1.34 31.43
N ALA A 637 18.33 -0.26 30.83
CA ALA A 637 16.95 0.21 30.94
C ALA A 637 15.96 -0.55 30.05
N PHE A 638 16.46 -1.34 29.09
CA PHE A 638 15.61 -2.10 28.19
C PHE A 638 15.25 -3.47 28.77
N GLU A 639 13.99 -3.85 28.69
CA GLU A 639 13.51 -5.17 29.03
C GLU A 639 13.86 -6.20 27.94
N SER A 640 13.87 -5.76 26.69
CA SER A 640 14.42 -6.49 25.58
C SER A 640 15.23 -5.59 24.66
N ALA A 641 16.29 -6.12 24.07
CA ALA A 641 17.08 -5.43 23.07
C ALA A 641 17.47 -6.42 21.97
N GLY A 642 17.71 -5.93 20.77
CA GLY A 642 18.12 -6.73 19.62
C GLY A 642 19.13 -6.01 18.76
N LEU A 643 20.01 -6.82 18.17
CA LEU A 643 20.93 -6.43 17.13
C LEU A 643 20.70 -7.36 15.94
N ALA A 644 20.59 -6.80 14.73
CA ALA A 644 20.48 -7.60 13.52
C ALA A 644 21.38 -7.03 12.41
N VAL A 645 21.94 -7.94 11.63
CA VAL A 645 22.68 -7.62 10.40
C VAL A 645 21.96 -8.30 9.25
N GLN A 646 21.55 -7.53 8.28
CA GLN A 646 20.94 -7.98 7.04
C GLN A 646 21.92 -7.85 5.90
N LEU A 647 22.06 -8.91 5.13
CA LEU A 647 22.83 -8.96 3.89
C LEU A 647 21.85 -9.15 2.74
N SER A 648 21.76 -8.20 1.83
CA SER A 648 20.86 -8.26 0.68
C SER A 648 21.62 -8.46 -0.62
N ASN A 649 21.00 -9.15 -1.57
CA ASN A 649 21.55 -9.44 -2.89
C ASN A 649 23.00 -9.95 -2.83
N LEU A 650 23.24 -11.03 -2.09
CA LEU A 650 24.59 -11.57 -1.80
C LEU A 650 25.45 -11.79 -3.05
N ALA A 651 24.81 -12.18 -4.15
CA ALA A 651 25.48 -12.43 -5.43
C ALA A 651 25.75 -11.15 -6.24
N ASP A 652 25.36 -9.99 -5.74
CA ASP A 652 25.40 -8.72 -6.48
C ASP A 652 24.76 -8.81 -7.87
N LYS A 653 23.60 -9.52 -7.92
CA LYS A 653 22.88 -9.77 -9.17
C LYS A 653 22.28 -8.47 -9.68
N ARG A 654 22.57 -8.13 -10.94
CA ARG A 654 21.88 -7.08 -11.66
C ARG A 654 20.51 -7.58 -12.11
N TYR A 655 19.47 -6.87 -11.75
CA TYR A 655 18.09 -7.16 -12.16
C TYR A 655 17.21 -5.92 -12.01
N HIS A 656 16.04 -5.95 -12.60
CA HIS A 656 14.90 -5.10 -12.26
C HIS A 656 13.61 -5.95 -12.24
N GLU A 657 12.64 -5.51 -11.48
CA GLU A 657 11.31 -6.15 -11.47
C GLU A 657 10.58 -5.77 -12.75
N HIS A 658 9.75 -6.68 -13.28
CA HIS A 658 8.94 -6.38 -14.47
C HIS A 658 8.02 -5.17 -14.27
N GLN A 659 7.62 -4.90 -13.02
CA GLN A 659 6.78 -3.77 -12.64
C GLN A 659 7.57 -2.51 -12.24
N THR A 660 8.87 -2.47 -12.51
CA THR A 660 9.64 -1.22 -12.41
C THR A 660 9.23 -0.29 -13.53
N GLU A 661 8.70 0.88 -13.17
CA GLU A 661 8.35 1.89 -14.16
C GLU A 661 9.63 2.44 -14.81
N GLY A 662 9.58 2.66 -16.09
CA GLY A 662 10.65 3.21 -16.91
C GLY A 662 10.14 3.46 -18.31
N VAL A 663 10.89 4.25 -19.06
CA VAL A 663 10.72 4.34 -20.51
C VAL A 663 11.60 3.26 -21.11
N SER A 664 11.07 2.51 -22.05
CA SER A 664 11.72 1.42 -22.76
C SER A 664 13.26 1.49 -22.77
N GLY A 665 13.92 0.59 -22.06
CA GLY A 665 15.37 0.54 -21.89
C GLY A 665 15.96 1.51 -20.84
N ASN A 666 15.14 2.16 -20.03
CA ASN A 666 15.58 3.07 -18.95
C ASN A 666 14.97 2.66 -17.59
N GLU A 667 14.70 1.38 -17.41
CA GLU A 667 14.25 0.79 -16.15
C GLU A 667 15.42 0.80 -15.15
N LEU A 668 15.13 1.25 -13.92
CA LEU A 668 16.13 1.29 -12.85
C LEU A 668 16.55 -0.12 -12.45
N ALA A 669 17.87 -0.33 -12.37
CA ALA A 669 18.39 -1.54 -11.75
C ALA A 669 18.04 -1.55 -10.25
N ALA A 670 17.69 -2.72 -9.75
CA ALA A 670 17.46 -2.91 -8.33
C ALA A 670 18.75 -2.72 -7.50
N PRO A 671 18.65 -2.42 -6.19
CA PRO A 671 19.81 -2.29 -5.33
C PRO A 671 20.75 -3.51 -5.41
N GLY A 672 22.03 -3.24 -5.50
CA GLY A 672 23.10 -4.25 -5.48
C GLY A 672 23.30 -4.83 -4.08
N ARG A 673 24.46 -5.46 -3.88
CA ARG A 673 24.83 -6.03 -2.57
C ARG A 673 24.84 -4.97 -1.49
N GLY A 674 24.08 -5.21 -0.42
CA GLY A 674 23.97 -4.30 0.70
C GLY A 674 24.15 -4.99 2.05
N VAL A 675 24.62 -4.20 3.02
CA VAL A 675 24.64 -4.57 4.44
C VAL A 675 23.83 -3.55 5.21
N ALA A 676 22.93 -4.00 6.05
CA ALA A 676 22.23 -3.13 6.98
C ALA A 676 22.38 -3.64 8.41
N LEU A 677 22.57 -2.69 9.34
CA LEU A 677 22.65 -2.92 10.77
C LEU A 677 21.41 -2.33 11.42
N SER A 678 20.68 -3.12 12.19
CA SER A 678 19.50 -2.68 12.93
C SER A 678 19.71 -2.90 14.43
N LEU A 679 19.34 -1.91 15.22
CA LEU A 679 19.32 -1.92 16.68
C LEU A 679 17.88 -1.65 17.13
N ASN A 680 17.39 -2.38 18.11
CA ASN A 680 16.08 -2.13 18.70
C ASN A 680 16.08 -2.40 20.19
N GLY A 681 15.19 -1.74 20.92
CA GLY A 681 14.97 -1.96 22.33
C GLY A 681 13.55 -1.60 22.73
N SER A 682 13.01 -2.33 23.72
CA SER A 682 11.73 -2.03 24.35
C SER A 682 11.89 -1.89 25.86
N PHE A 683 11.13 -1.01 26.49
CA PHE A 683 11.15 -0.75 27.93
C PHE A 683 9.74 -0.57 28.47
#